data_ec1c71ed6863df8e53126e6b9d423ba8
#
_entry.id   ec1c71ed6863df8e53126e6b9d423ba8
#
_cell.length_a   1.000
_cell.length_b   1.000
_cell.length_c   1.000
_cell.angle_alpha   90.00
_cell.angle_beta   90.00
_cell.angle_gamma   90.00
#
_symmetry.space_group_name_H-M   'P 1'
#
loop_
_entity.id
_entity.type
_entity.pdbx_description
1 polymer ?
#
loop_
_entity_poly.entity_id
_entity_poly.type
_entity_poly.pdbx_seq_one_letter_code
_entity_poly.pdbx_strand_id
1 'polypeptide(L)'
;LPRNFDTPLPIDAVLDELSRTLEANNAAVLVAPPGAGKTTRVPLALLDAPWAKGKKIIVLEPRRIAARASADRMAKSLGERAGETVGYRVRFGSKISRATRIEVVTEGIFTRQILDDPELSGIAAILFDEFHERSLDGDMGLALARDAQTGLREDLRILVMSATLDGARVAKLLGEAPVVESEGRAFPVDTRYLGRKADAPIERQMADAIASALRADTGSVLAFLPGAAEIRRTQNFLGERVQDASIEIVPLFGALDAAVQDRAIAPAPKGTRKVVLATSIAETSLTIEGVRIVVDSGLARVPRYEPDIGLTRLETVRASRAAVDQRRGRAGRTEPGVCYRLWDEPQTASLAPYTQPEILSADLSSLVLDLAQWGVADPAALSFLDPPPAPAWKEAKSLLSELNALDGDGRISAEGKSLRALALPPRLARMIVDSHRAGEGEAAAEIAAIITERGLGGDSVDLEHRRDQFRRDRSQRASSARDLARRWASQVAASEKAGPQEDLSTGLMLAYAFPDRVARNRGNGSFVLANGRGAAVEQTSSLARAPYIAIGEMTGTAASGRILLAAQITEGEIERHFAEHIESADEISFDRGAMALRARRKRVLHAITLSEATLAVSPSEDTARILADGLIAAGLDRLPWSKAAKQWRDRVMFLRKAEGDNWPDLSDEGLIARRDDWLVPALYDKIALKDISPGDLSDALMALLPWEMRARLDREAPTHFEAPTGSVLAIDYEAEQGPTIAVRLQELFGLNTHPSIAAGKVPLVLELLSPAQRPVQVTRDLPGFWRGSYSAVRSDLRGRYPRHPWPDDPASAVPTRRAKPRGT
;
A
#
# COMPACT_ATOMS: atom_id res chain seq x y z
N LEU A 1 50.21 14.30 -27.11
CA LEU A 1 50.18 15.51 -26.27
C LEU A 1 48.72 15.81 -25.94
N PRO A 2 48.39 16.10 -24.66
CA PRO A 2 47.05 16.49 -24.31
C PRO A 2 46.63 17.74 -25.08
N ARG A 3 45.34 17.82 -25.42
CA ARG A 3 44.79 19.02 -26.09
C ARG A 3 44.93 20.21 -25.17
N ASN A 4 45.58 21.29 -25.68
CA ASN A 4 45.60 22.57 -24.98
C ASN A 4 44.25 23.26 -25.12
N PHE A 5 43.67 23.64 -24.02
CA PHE A 5 42.40 24.36 -23.97
C PHE A 5 42.66 25.85 -23.70
N ASP A 6 41.99 26.72 -24.42
CA ASP A 6 42.22 28.19 -24.35
C ASP A 6 41.89 28.79 -22.96
N THR A 7 41.00 28.15 -22.19
CA THR A 7 40.65 28.63 -20.87
C THR A 7 40.93 27.52 -19.84
N PRO A 8 41.86 27.74 -18.90
CA PRO A 8 42.22 26.72 -17.92
C PRO A 8 41.07 26.44 -16.94
N LEU A 9 40.77 25.17 -16.74
CA LEU A 9 39.82 24.67 -15.73
C LEU A 9 40.57 23.81 -14.68
N PRO A 10 40.07 23.70 -13.45
CA PRO A 10 40.77 22.95 -12.39
C PRO A 10 41.08 21.49 -12.76
N ILE A 11 40.22 20.87 -13.55
CA ILE A 11 40.41 19.49 -14.01
C ILE A 11 41.62 19.29 -14.90
N ASP A 12 42.05 20.35 -15.58
CA ASP A 12 43.15 20.26 -16.55
C ASP A 12 44.46 19.81 -15.87
N ALA A 13 44.65 20.11 -14.59
CA ALA A 13 45.80 19.71 -13.80
C ALA A 13 45.97 18.19 -13.64
N VAL A 14 44.86 17.43 -13.69
CA VAL A 14 44.87 15.98 -13.48
C VAL A 14 44.57 15.17 -14.75
N LEU A 15 44.37 15.82 -15.92
CA LEU A 15 44.03 15.11 -17.16
C LEU A 15 45.17 14.18 -17.64
N ASP A 16 46.41 14.57 -17.47
CA ASP A 16 47.59 13.74 -17.82
C ASP A 16 47.71 12.52 -16.90
N GLU A 17 47.47 12.70 -15.62
CA GLU A 17 47.42 11.60 -14.66
C GLU A 17 46.29 10.63 -14.98
N LEU A 18 45.09 11.14 -15.23
CA LEU A 18 43.92 10.34 -15.57
C LEU A 18 44.14 9.55 -16.85
N SER A 19 44.74 10.19 -17.89
CA SER A 19 45.04 9.54 -19.17
C SER A 19 46.00 8.36 -18.95
N ARG A 20 47.12 8.59 -18.22
CA ARG A 20 48.09 7.54 -17.88
C ARG A 20 47.47 6.43 -17.02
N THR A 21 46.59 6.78 -16.09
CA THR A 21 45.86 5.83 -15.24
C THR A 21 45.00 4.91 -16.10
N LEU A 22 44.24 5.44 -17.07
CA LEU A 22 43.39 4.65 -17.96
C LEU A 22 44.18 3.93 -19.08
N GLU A 23 45.43 4.27 -19.35
CA GLU A 23 46.32 3.47 -20.17
C GLU A 23 46.79 2.24 -19.45
N ALA A 24 47.12 2.36 -18.15
CA ALA A 24 47.60 1.27 -17.30
C ALA A 24 46.51 0.39 -16.73
N ASN A 25 45.30 0.94 -16.54
CA ASN A 25 44.16 0.27 -15.90
C ASN A 25 42.90 0.37 -16.76
N ASN A 26 42.03 -0.64 -16.64
CA ASN A 26 40.76 -0.68 -17.37
C ASN A 26 39.61 0.00 -16.59
N ALA A 27 39.86 0.46 -15.35
CA ALA A 27 38.91 1.21 -14.55
C ALA A 27 39.63 2.32 -13.75
N ALA A 28 38.96 3.42 -13.54
CA ALA A 28 39.42 4.52 -12.69
C ALA A 28 38.22 5.25 -12.08
N VAL A 29 38.44 5.92 -10.97
CA VAL A 29 37.49 6.86 -10.36
C VAL A 29 38.06 8.25 -10.37
N LEU A 30 37.31 9.23 -10.83
CA LEU A 30 37.66 10.63 -10.79
C LEU A 30 36.77 11.37 -9.80
N VAL A 31 37.37 11.90 -8.76
CA VAL A 31 36.70 12.77 -7.79
C VAL A 31 37.05 14.22 -8.07
N ALA A 32 36.05 15.01 -8.45
CA ALA A 32 36.25 16.41 -8.75
C ALA A 32 35.00 17.22 -8.41
N PRO A 33 35.13 18.37 -7.73
CA PRO A 33 34.00 19.19 -7.34
C PRO A 33 33.19 19.68 -8.55
N PRO A 34 31.93 20.07 -8.37
CA PRO A 34 31.11 20.62 -9.42
C PRO A 34 31.74 21.87 -10.01
N GLY A 35 31.74 21.93 -11.35
CA GLY A 35 32.35 23.08 -12.06
C GLY A 35 33.85 22.96 -12.34
N ALA A 36 34.52 21.90 -11.90
CA ALA A 36 35.92 21.65 -12.24
C ALA A 36 36.15 21.43 -13.77
N GLY A 37 35.09 21.11 -14.53
CA GLY A 37 35.21 20.89 -15.98
C GLY A 37 35.20 19.38 -16.36
N LYS A 38 34.99 18.45 -15.41
CA LYS A 38 35.06 17.01 -15.65
C LYS A 38 34.24 16.56 -16.86
N THR A 39 32.98 16.94 -16.93
CA THR A 39 32.04 16.55 -17.99
C THR A 39 32.46 16.93 -19.38
N THR A 40 33.09 18.10 -19.52
CA THR A 40 33.39 18.68 -20.85
C THR A 40 34.84 18.54 -21.28
N ARG A 41 35.78 18.34 -20.34
CA ARG A 41 37.21 18.23 -20.62
C ARG A 41 37.68 16.78 -20.71
N VAL A 42 37.21 15.94 -19.76
CA VAL A 42 37.69 14.55 -19.68
C VAL A 42 37.42 13.76 -20.95
N PRO A 43 36.20 13.76 -21.54
CA PRO A 43 35.96 13.01 -22.76
C PRO A 43 36.81 13.50 -23.94
N LEU A 44 37.04 14.81 -24.01
CA LEU A 44 37.86 15.40 -25.06
C LEU A 44 39.35 15.05 -24.90
N ALA A 45 39.85 15.02 -23.66
CA ALA A 45 41.24 14.63 -23.38
C ALA A 45 41.51 13.16 -23.71
N LEU A 46 40.51 12.29 -23.45
CA LEU A 46 40.62 10.86 -23.71
C LEU A 46 40.38 10.46 -25.17
N LEU A 47 39.86 11.36 -26.02
CA LEU A 47 39.52 11.06 -27.42
C LEU A 47 40.73 10.62 -28.24
N ASP A 48 41.87 11.17 -27.92
CA ASP A 48 43.14 10.93 -28.67
C ASP A 48 43.97 9.80 -28.00
N ALA A 49 43.49 9.17 -26.95
CA ALA A 49 44.17 8.07 -26.31
C ALA A 49 44.32 6.86 -27.26
N PRO A 50 45.45 6.12 -27.22
CA PRO A 50 45.72 5.01 -28.14
C PRO A 50 44.59 3.95 -28.15
N TRP A 51 44.03 3.64 -26.99
CA TRP A 51 42.95 2.68 -26.84
C TRP A 51 41.59 3.18 -27.35
N ALA A 52 41.39 4.48 -27.49
CA ALA A 52 40.16 5.08 -28.01
C ALA A 52 40.17 5.24 -29.55
N LYS A 53 41.32 5.02 -30.20
CA LYS A 53 41.46 5.26 -31.63
C LYS A 53 40.49 4.43 -32.48
N GLY A 54 39.69 5.12 -33.30
CA GLY A 54 38.70 4.48 -34.19
C GLY A 54 37.42 3.98 -33.47
N LYS A 55 37.34 4.03 -32.13
CA LYS A 55 36.21 3.64 -31.33
C LYS A 55 35.52 4.84 -30.73
N LYS A 56 34.35 4.63 -30.17
CA LYS A 56 33.53 5.64 -29.47
C LYS A 56 33.84 5.69 -27.97
N ILE A 57 33.62 6.84 -27.38
CA ILE A 57 33.51 7.06 -25.93
C ILE A 57 32.06 7.40 -25.63
N ILE A 58 31.45 6.65 -24.75
CA ILE A 58 30.10 6.94 -24.25
C ILE A 58 30.21 7.72 -22.93
N VAL A 59 29.47 8.82 -22.82
CA VAL A 59 29.38 9.62 -21.60
C VAL A 59 27.95 9.56 -21.10
N LEU A 60 27.75 9.05 -19.90
CA LEU A 60 26.44 8.95 -19.27
C LEU A 60 26.17 10.20 -18.45
N GLU A 61 25.02 10.77 -18.68
CA GLU A 61 24.52 11.93 -17.95
C GLU A 61 23.14 11.59 -17.37
N PRO A 62 22.85 11.85 -16.09
CA PRO A 62 21.56 11.49 -15.51
C PRO A 62 20.40 12.32 -16.08
N ARG A 63 20.66 13.46 -16.71
CA ARG A 63 19.63 14.43 -17.11
C ARG A 63 19.72 14.82 -18.58
N ARG A 64 18.59 14.76 -19.28
CA ARG A 64 18.48 15.10 -20.72
C ARG A 64 19.04 16.49 -21.08
N ILE A 65 18.78 17.48 -20.22
CA ILE A 65 19.25 18.86 -20.45
C ILE A 65 20.76 18.93 -20.34
N ALA A 66 21.32 18.26 -19.32
CA ALA A 66 22.77 18.21 -19.11
C ALA A 66 23.47 17.48 -20.26
N ALA A 67 22.95 16.34 -20.70
CA ALA A 67 23.49 15.60 -21.84
C ALA A 67 23.56 16.46 -23.13
N ARG A 68 22.50 17.22 -23.43
CA ARG A 68 22.48 18.13 -24.58
C ARG A 68 23.47 19.30 -24.41
N ALA A 69 23.42 19.94 -23.23
CA ALA A 69 24.28 21.11 -22.98
C ALA A 69 25.78 20.76 -22.97
N SER A 70 26.14 19.59 -22.38
CA SER A 70 27.54 19.14 -22.37
C SER A 70 28.03 18.77 -23.77
N ALA A 71 27.21 18.08 -24.56
CA ALA A 71 27.55 17.78 -25.96
C ALA A 71 27.74 19.05 -26.80
N ASP A 72 26.82 20.02 -26.72
CA ASP A 72 26.93 21.29 -27.44
C ASP A 72 28.19 22.09 -27.00
N ARG A 73 28.51 22.07 -25.69
CA ARG A 73 29.70 22.74 -25.16
C ARG A 73 30.98 22.06 -25.61
N MET A 74 31.07 20.74 -25.61
CA MET A 74 32.22 20.00 -26.11
C MET A 74 32.41 20.21 -27.61
N ALA A 75 31.34 20.16 -28.41
CA ALA A 75 31.41 20.43 -29.84
C ALA A 75 31.92 21.85 -30.13
N LYS A 76 31.41 22.87 -29.43
CA LYS A 76 31.89 24.25 -29.51
C LYS A 76 33.38 24.37 -29.17
N SER A 77 33.88 23.64 -28.20
CA SER A 77 35.30 23.61 -27.82
C SER A 77 36.19 23.03 -28.94
N LEU A 78 35.60 22.25 -29.85
CA LEU A 78 36.25 21.73 -31.05
C LEU A 78 36.05 22.64 -32.29
N GLY A 79 35.28 23.74 -32.16
CA GLY A 79 34.88 24.55 -33.30
C GLY A 79 33.80 23.91 -34.19
N GLU A 80 33.11 22.89 -33.67
CA GLU A 80 32.12 22.06 -34.35
C GLU A 80 30.71 22.30 -33.85
N ARG A 81 29.73 21.68 -34.50
CA ARG A 81 28.34 21.57 -34.03
C ARG A 81 28.08 20.17 -33.45
N ALA A 82 27.17 20.09 -32.48
CA ALA A 82 26.73 18.78 -31.98
C ALA A 82 26.14 17.92 -33.10
N GLY A 83 26.62 16.68 -33.19
CA GLY A 83 26.32 15.72 -34.23
C GLY A 83 27.52 15.41 -35.15
N GLU A 84 28.62 16.18 -35.06
CA GLU A 84 29.89 15.88 -35.71
C GLU A 84 30.73 14.95 -34.83
N THR A 85 31.91 15.38 -34.35
CA THR A 85 32.77 14.57 -33.48
C THR A 85 32.09 14.26 -32.12
N VAL A 86 31.34 15.22 -31.58
CA VAL A 86 30.56 15.08 -30.36
C VAL A 86 29.09 15.11 -30.70
N GLY A 87 28.35 14.12 -30.25
CA GLY A 87 26.90 14.05 -30.38
C GLY A 87 26.21 13.67 -29.11
N TYR A 88 24.89 13.66 -29.13
CA TYR A 88 24.08 13.19 -27.99
C TYR A 88 22.89 12.36 -28.44
N ARG A 89 22.40 11.49 -27.53
CA ARG A 89 21.18 10.73 -27.68
C ARG A 89 20.40 10.75 -26.38
N VAL A 90 19.19 11.29 -26.40
CA VAL A 90 18.26 11.37 -25.28
C VAL A 90 16.87 10.97 -25.75
N ARG A 91 15.95 10.69 -24.83
CA ARG A 91 14.63 10.10 -25.12
C ARG A 91 13.83 10.81 -26.24
N PHE A 92 13.95 12.13 -26.36
CA PHE A 92 13.19 12.91 -27.37
C PHE A 92 14.07 13.65 -28.35
N GLY A 93 15.34 13.27 -28.48
CA GLY A 93 16.24 13.96 -29.40
C GLY A 93 17.56 13.25 -29.59
N SER A 94 18.06 13.29 -30.81
CA SER A 94 19.35 12.73 -31.15
C SER A 94 20.04 13.64 -32.15
N LYS A 95 21.32 13.91 -31.92
CA LYS A 95 22.22 14.53 -32.87
C LYS A 95 23.51 13.73 -32.88
N ILE A 96 23.57 12.75 -33.74
CA ILE A 96 24.73 11.89 -34.01
C ILE A 96 24.92 11.69 -35.50
N SER A 97 26.14 11.37 -35.91
CA SER A 97 26.48 10.97 -37.27
C SER A 97 27.51 9.84 -37.26
N ARG A 98 27.92 9.39 -38.43
CA ARG A 98 28.98 8.39 -38.54
C ARG A 98 30.34 8.94 -38.07
N ALA A 99 30.51 10.25 -38.00
CA ALA A 99 31.73 10.89 -37.50
C ALA A 99 31.78 11.02 -35.99
N THR A 100 30.63 10.75 -35.29
CA THR A 100 30.52 10.91 -33.84
C THR A 100 31.40 9.90 -33.11
N ARG A 101 32.35 10.42 -32.34
CA ARG A 101 33.33 9.70 -31.53
C ARG A 101 33.02 9.78 -30.01
N ILE A 102 32.48 10.91 -29.57
CA ILE A 102 31.97 11.09 -28.20
C ILE A 102 30.45 11.16 -28.29
N GLU A 103 29.78 10.22 -27.64
CA GLU A 103 28.33 10.17 -27.61
C GLU A 103 27.84 10.36 -26.19
N VAL A 104 27.18 11.50 -25.93
CA VAL A 104 26.59 11.78 -24.61
C VAL A 104 25.20 11.22 -24.60
N VAL A 105 24.93 10.34 -23.67
CA VAL A 105 23.65 9.64 -23.56
C VAL A 105 23.07 9.76 -22.15
N THR A 106 21.74 9.66 -22.03
CA THR A 106 21.16 9.46 -20.71
C THR A 106 21.30 8.01 -20.29
N GLU A 107 21.38 7.78 -18.98
CA GLU A 107 21.65 6.47 -18.38
C GLU A 107 20.70 5.38 -18.90
N GLY A 108 19.38 5.61 -18.97
CA GLY A 108 18.44 4.64 -19.52
C GLY A 108 18.60 4.34 -21.02
N ILE A 109 19.22 5.24 -21.81
CA ILE A 109 19.62 4.95 -23.19
C ILE A 109 20.81 3.99 -23.21
N PHE A 110 21.79 4.21 -22.33
CA PHE A 110 22.93 3.30 -22.20
C PHE A 110 22.53 1.93 -21.71
N THR A 111 21.68 1.85 -20.66
CA THR A 111 21.17 0.58 -20.13
C THR A 111 20.54 -0.27 -21.24
N ARG A 112 19.76 0.38 -22.11
CA ARG A 112 19.19 -0.31 -23.26
C ARG A 112 20.26 -0.75 -24.26
N GLN A 113 21.23 0.11 -24.55
CA GLN A 113 22.29 -0.18 -25.50
C GLN A 113 23.14 -1.38 -25.08
N ILE A 114 23.50 -1.49 -23.80
CA ILE A 114 24.29 -2.61 -23.30
C ILE A 114 23.48 -3.91 -23.25
N LEU A 115 22.18 -3.84 -22.98
CA LEU A 115 21.29 -5.01 -23.01
C LEU A 115 21.03 -5.54 -24.44
N ASP A 116 21.07 -4.64 -25.43
CA ASP A 116 20.91 -4.99 -26.86
C ASP A 116 22.24 -5.43 -27.52
N ASP A 117 23.37 -4.90 -27.05
CA ASP A 117 24.74 -5.27 -27.47
C ASP A 117 25.64 -5.42 -26.23
N PRO A 118 25.69 -6.58 -25.59
CA PRO A 118 26.50 -6.83 -24.39
C PRO A 118 28.02 -6.68 -24.63
N GLU A 119 28.46 -6.85 -25.87
CA GLU A 119 29.86 -6.66 -26.23
C GLU A 119 30.23 -5.18 -26.43
N LEU A 120 29.25 -4.29 -26.49
CA LEU A 120 29.44 -2.87 -26.73
C LEU A 120 30.38 -2.61 -27.93
N SER A 121 30.01 -3.21 -29.04
CA SER A 121 30.83 -3.22 -30.27
C SER A 121 31.20 -1.82 -30.72
N GLY A 122 32.52 -1.57 -30.95
CA GLY A 122 33.00 -0.27 -31.34
C GLY A 122 33.08 0.79 -30.24
N ILE A 123 32.82 0.44 -28.96
CA ILE A 123 32.97 1.33 -27.82
C ILE A 123 34.29 1.01 -27.11
N ALA A 124 35.04 2.05 -26.79
CA ALA A 124 36.32 1.95 -26.08
C ALA A 124 36.18 2.24 -24.58
N ALA A 125 35.31 3.18 -24.22
CA ALA A 125 35.15 3.59 -22.83
C ALA A 125 33.73 4.02 -22.54
N ILE A 126 33.34 3.82 -21.28
CA ILE A 126 32.10 4.31 -20.67
C ILE A 126 32.47 5.22 -19.52
N LEU A 127 32.02 6.47 -19.57
CA LEU A 127 32.21 7.47 -18.55
C LEU A 127 30.90 7.76 -17.86
N PHE A 128 30.78 7.33 -16.59
CA PHE A 128 29.63 7.59 -15.73
C PHE A 128 29.80 8.96 -15.06
N ASP A 129 29.15 9.99 -15.56
CA ASP A 129 29.21 11.31 -14.93
C ASP A 129 28.12 11.51 -13.87
N GLU A 130 28.38 12.35 -12.91
CA GLU A 130 27.52 12.66 -11.77
C GLU A 130 27.01 11.40 -11.02
N PHE A 131 27.81 10.34 -10.98
CA PHE A 131 27.44 9.04 -10.40
C PHE A 131 26.96 9.13 -8.95
N HIS A 132 27.34 10.18 -8.22
CA HIS A 132 26.87 10.46 -6.87
C HIS A 132 25.35 10.77 -6.80
N GLU A 133 24.65 10.99 -7.91
CA GLU A 133 23.18 11.11 -7.93
C GLU A 133 22.50 9.76 -7.66
N ARG A 134 23.22 8.64 -7.87
CA ARG A 134 22.78 7.28 -7.55
C ARG A 134 21.40 6.94 -8.11
N SER A 135 21.21 7.21 -9.40
CA SER A 135 20.01 6.80 -10.14
C SER A 135 19.96 5.28 -10.31
N LEU A 136 18.73 4.73 -10.45
CA LEU A 136 18.52 3.29 -10.69
C LEU A 136 19.22 2.84 -11.98
N ASP A 137 19.06 3.60 -13.09
CA ASP A 137 19.67 3.30 -14.37
C ASP A 137 21.19 3.43 -14.34
N GLY A 138 21.74 4.39 -13.57
CA GLY A 138 23.18 4.56 -13.39
C GLY A 138 23.81 3.39 -12.62
N ASP A 139 23.21 2.99 -11.50
CA ASP A 139 23.68 1.85 -10.70
C ASP A 139 23.59 0.54 -11.51
N MET A 140 22.50 0.31 -12.23
CA MET A 140 22.34 -0.84 -13.13
C MET A 140 23.34 -0.80 -14.29
N GLY A 141 23.48 0.34 -14.94
CA GLY A 141 24.41 0.53 -16.05
C GLY A 141 25.86 0.22 -15.66
N LEU A 142 26.27 0.64 -14.47
CA LEU A 142 27.60 0.32 -13.94
C LEU A 142 27.77 -1.16 -13.66
N ALA A 143 26.76 -1.81 -13.02
CA ALA A 143 26.80 -3.24 -12.74
C ALA A 143 26.91 -4.08 -14.02
N LEU A 144 26.10 -3.77 -15.04
CA LEU A 144 26.16 -4.45 -16.34
C LEU A 144 27.47 -4.15 -17.09
N ALA A 145 27.95 -2.89 -17.10
CA ALA A 145 29.23 -2.54 -17.73
C ALA A 145 30.41 -3.28 -17.08
N ARG A 146 30.37 -3.43 -15.75
CA ARG A 146 31.39 -4.16 -15.01
C ARG A 146 31.34 -5.66 -15.32
N ASP A 147 30.16 -6.24 -15.42
CA ASP A 147 29.96 -7.64 -15.80
C ASP A 147 30.44 -7.90 -17.23
N ALA A 148 30.05 -7.04 -18.19
CA ALA A 148 30.56 -7.10 -19.57
C ALA A 148 32.09 -6.91 -19.64
N GLN A 149 32.66 -6.02 -18.84
CA GLN A 149 34.11 -5.81 -18.78
C GLN A 149 34.84 -7.07 -18.31
N THR A 150 34.35 -7.72 -17.28
CA THR A 150 35.01 -8.92 -16.72
C THR A 150 34.79 -10.18 -17.54
N GLY A 151 33.63 -10.32 -18.19
CA GLY A 151 33.26 -11.55 -18.90
C GLY A 151 33.48 -11.51 -20.41
N LEU A 152 33.36 -10.33 -21.06
CA LEU A 152 33.32 -10.20 -22.52
C LEU A 152 34.36 -9.24 -23.09
N ARG A 153 34.67 -8.15 -22.34
CA ARG A 153 35.43 -7.02 -22.87
C ARG A 153 36.48 -6.51 -21.89
N GLU A 154 37.50 -7.31 -21.62
CA GLU A 154 38.62 -6.94 -20.74
C GLU A 154 39.32 -5.63 -21.17
N ASP A 155 39.19 -5.26 -22.47
CA ASP A 155 39.76 -4.00 -23.03
C ASP A 155 38.88 -2.76 -22.79
N LEU A 156 37.63 -2.92 -22.32
CA LEU A 156 36.70 -1.82 -22.09
C LEU A 156 37.16 -0.96 -20.90
N ARG A 157 37.19 0.35 -21.07
CA ARG A 157 37.51 1.29 -19.98
C ARG A 157 36.23 1.75 -19.29
N ILE A 158 36.26 1.73 -17.97
CA ILE A 158 35.17 2.28 -17.13
C ILE A 158 35.74 3.42 -16.29
N LEU A 159 35.21 4.60 -16.48
CA LEU A 159 35.55 5.77 -15.65
C LEU A 159 34.31 6.25 -14.91
N VAL A 160 34.34 6.23 -13.59
CA VAL A 160 33.28 6.82 -12.77
C VAL A 160 33.72 8.20 -12.29
N MET A 161 32.93 9.22 -12.60
CA MET A 161 33.17 10.61 -12.22
C MET A 161 32.17 11.05 -11.17
N SER A 162 32.66 11.54 -10.05
CA SER A 162 31.82 11.90 -8.90
C SER A 162 32.25 13.26 -8.32
N ALA A 163 31.30 13.98 -7.73
CA ALA A 163 31.55 15.22 -7.01
C ALA A 163 31.80 15.02 -5.52
N THR A 164 31.66 13.82 -4.98
CA THR A 164 31.74 13.51 -3.54
C THR A 164 32.78 12.45 -3.24
N LEU A 165 33.27 12.42 -1.99
CA LEU A 165 34.31 11.53 -1.50
C LEU A 165 33.93 10.01 -1.39
N ASP A 166 32.79 9.58 -1.90
CA ASP A 166 32.43 8.14 -1.91
C ASP A 166 33.21 7.33 -2.98
N GLY A 167 34.25 7.95 -3.55
CA GLY A 167 35.13 7.34 -4.54
C GLY A 167 35.79 6.03 -4.09
N ALA A 168 36.07 5.88 -2.79
CA ALA A 168 36.67 4.66 -2.26
C ALA A 168 35.74 3.44 -2.38
N ARG A 169 34.42 3.58 -2.11
CA ARG A 169 33.45 2.48 -2.28
C ARG A 169 33.35 2.07 -3.76
N VAL A 170 33.28 3.06 -4.65
CA VAL A 170 33.24 2.82 -6.09
C VAL A 170 34.53 2.19 -6.59
N ALA A 171 35.68 2.67 -6.13
CA ALA A 171 36.99 2.10 -6.46
C ALA A 171 37.08 0.61 -6.08
N LYS A 172 36.63 0.28 -4.87
CA LYS A 172 36.56 -1.10 -4.42
C LYS A 172 35.61 -1.95 -5.29
N LEU A 173 34.43 -1.43 -5.65
CA LEU A 173 33.50 -2.11 -6.56
C LEU A 173 34.12 -2.43 -7.92
N LEU A 174 34.95 -1.51 -8.42
CA LEU A 174 35.66 -1.65 -9.69
C LEU A 174 36.97 -2.49 -9.59
N GLY A 175 37.20 -3.20 -8.47
CA GLY A 175 38.38 -4.05 -8.27
C GLY A 175 39.61 -3.26 -7.82
N GLU A 176 39.46 -2.41 -6.83
CA GLU A 176 40.52 -1.51 -6.30
C GLU A 176 41.04 -0.53 -7.36
N ALA A 177 40.15 0.00 -8.17
CA ALA A 177 40.50 0.94 -9.24
C ALA A 177 41.19 2.20 -8.68
N PRO A 178 42.21 2.76 -9.37
CA PRO A 178 42.84 4.00 -8.95
C PRO A 178 41.86 5.16 -8.84
N VAL A 179 42.05 6.00 -7.81
CA VAL A 179 41.27 7.22 -7.60
C VAL A 179 42.16 8.43 -7.98
N VAL A 180 41.67 9.24 -8.90
CA VAL A 180 42.30 10.52 -9.27
C VAL A 180 41.49 11.65 -8.69
N GLU A 181 42.10 12.56 -7.94
CA GLU A 181 41.41 13.66 -7.29
C GLU A 181 41.81 15.02 -7.86
N SER A 182 40.82 15.87 -8.12
CA SER A 182 41.03 17.25 -8.50
C SER A 182 40.48 18.16 -7.41
N GLU A 183 41.34 19.01 -6.86
CA GLU A 183 40.97 19.92 -5.75
C GLU A 183 39.92 20.95 -6.16
N GLY A 184 39.77 21.24 -7.44
CA GLY A 184 38.83 22.23 -7.93
C GLY A 184 39.19 23.66 -7.48
N ARG A 185 38.55 24.66 -8.08
CA ARG A 185 38.67 26.06 -7.69
C ARG A 185 37.31 26.58 -7.26
N ALA A 186 37.07 26.64 -5.94
CA ALA A 186 35.86 27.22 -5.40
C ALA A 186 36.20 28.58 -4.76
N PHE A 187 35.38 29.56 -5.04
CA PHE A 187 35.46 30.85 -4.36
C PHE A 187 34.71 30.76 -3.01
N PRO A 188 35.09 31.58 -2.02
CA PRO A 188 34.40 31.62 -0.74
C PRO A 188 32.92 31.94 -0.90
N VAL A 189 32.08 31.21 -0.14
CA VAL A 189 30.64 31.46 -0.08
C VAL A 189 30.25 31.75 1.37
N ASP A 190 29.81 32.98 1.63
CA ASP A 190 29.24 33.37 2.89
C ASP A 190 27.87 32.66 3.10
N THR A 191 27.72 31.95 4.22
CA THR A 191 26.49 31.19 4.48
C THR A 191 25.71 31.85 5.61
N ARG A 192 24.47 32.26 5.31
CA ARG A 192 23.57 32.93 6.23
C ARG A 192 22.34 32.09 6.50
N TYR A 193 22.08 31.81 7.76
CA TYR A 193 20.95 31.03 8.20
C TYR A 193 19.81 31.96 8.66
N LEU A 194 18.63 31.77 8.06
CA LEU A 194 17.46 32.64 8.30
C LEU A 194 16.42 32.02 9.25
N GLY A 195 16.64 30.73 9.62
CA GLY A 195 15.60 29.99 10.31
C GLY A 195 14.40 29.66 9.42
N ARG A 196 13.44 28.93 9.98
CA ARG A 196 12.20 28.58 9.30
C ARG A 196 11.02 28.76 10.24
N LYS A 197 10.02 29.52 9.81
CA LYS A 197 8.74 29.61 10.51
C LYS A 197 7.86 28.43 10.14
N ALA A 198 7.49 27.60 11.12
CA ALA A 198 6.72 26.38 10.89
C ALA A 198 5.29 26.64 10.41
N ASP A 199 4.72 27.75 10.81
CA ASP A 199 3.34 28.18 10.53
C ASP A 199 3.17 28.91 9.18
N ALA A 200 4.27 29.27 8.52
CA ALA A 200 4.24 29.99 7.25
C ALA A 200 4.58 29.09 6.05
N PRO A 201 3.85 29.19 4.93
CA PRO A 201 4.18 28.45 3.72
C PRO A 201 5.62 28.73 3.25
N ILE A 202 6.31 27.67 2.81
CA ILE A 202 7.70 27.79 2.36
C ILE A 202 7.85 28.78 1.20
N GLU A 203 6.88 28.84 0.32
CA GLU A 203 6.88 29.68 -0.87
C GLU A 203 6.93 31.17 -0.51
N ARG A 204 6.21 31.55 0.56
CA ARG A 204 6.22 32.92 1.06
C ARG A 204 7.55 33.27 1.70
N GLN A 205 8.09 32.36 2.51
CA GLN A 205 9.40 32.55 3.14
C GLN A 205 10.51 32.64 2.09
N MET A 206 10.45 31.83 1.05
CA MET A 206 11.38 31.88 -0.08
C MET A 206 11.29 33.22 -0.83
N ALA A 207 10.09 33.70 -1.12
CA ALA A 207 9.90 35.01 -1.76
C ALA A 207 10.45 36.16 -0.91
N ASP A 208 10.24 36.14 0.40
CA ASP A 208 10.76 37.13 1.33
C ASP A 208 12.31 37.09 1.41
N ALA A 209 12.87 35.88 1.49
CA ALA A 209 14.33 35.68 1.51
C ALA A 209 15.00 36.14 0.19
N ILE A 210 14.42 35.81 -0.97
CA ILE A 210 14.89 36.24 -2.28
C ILE A 210 14.85 37.77 -2.40
N ALA A 211 13.74 38.40 -2.03
CA ALA A 211 13.60 39.84 -2.09
C ALA A 211 14.60 40.55 -1.14
N SER A 212 14.88 39.98 0.02
CA SER A 212 15.89 40.48 0.96
C SER A 212 17.30 40.33 0.39
N ALA A 213 17.61 39.16 -0.17
CA ALA A 213 18.92 38.89 -0.79
C ALA A 213 19.18 39.81 -2.00
N LEU A 214 18.18 40.10 -2.82
CA LEU A 214 18.31 41.03 -3.96
C LEU A 214 18.64 42.46 -3.52
N ARG A 215 18.19 42.88 -2.32
CA ARG A 215 18.53 44.21 -1.75
C ARG A 215 19.92 44.25 -1.09
N ALA A 216 20.33 43.11 -0.48
CA ALA A 216 21.55 43.06 0.31
C ALA A 216 22.80 42.76 -0.54
N ASP A 217 22.65 41.97 -1.60
CA ASP A 217 23.79 41.46 -2.37
C ASP A 217 23.57 41.67 -3.87
N THR A 218 24.69 41.66 -4.62
CA THR A 218 24.70 41.85 -6.08
C THR A 218 24.80 40.52 -6.81
N GLY A 219 24.37 40.48 -8.09
CA GLY A 219 24.44 39.28 -8.95
C GLY A 219 23.07 38.59 -9.07
N SER A 220 23.03 37.57 -9.91
CA SER A 220 21.81 36.77 -10.12
C SER A 220 21.59 35.78 -8.98
N VAL A 221 20.31 35.45 -8.74
CA VAL A 221 19.85 34.55 -7.69
C VAL A 221 19.49 33.20 -8.27
N LEU A 222 19.92 32.11 -7.63
CA LEU A 222 19.44 30.75 -7.85
C LEU A 222 18.73 30.29 -6.58
N ALA A 223 17.42 30.05 -6.67
CA ALA A 223 16.60 29.66 -5.54
C ALA A 223 16.13 28.20 -5.69
N PHE A 224 16.39 27.38 -4.68
CA PHE A 224 16.03 25.96 -4.67
C PHE A 224 14.73 25.68 -3.93
N LEU A 225 13.76 25.11 -4.65
CA LEU A 225 12.42 24.76 -4.21
C LEU A 225 12.10 23.28 -4.49
N PRO A 226 11.26 22.61 -3.70
CA PRO A 226 11.05 21.17 -3.86
C PRO A 226 10.31 20.78 -5.15
N GLY A 227 9.44 21.63 -5.70
CA GLY A 227 8.65 21.25 -6.86
C GLY A 227 8.09 22.41 -7.67
N ALA A 228 7.48 22.07 -8.82
CA ALA A 228 6.93 23.05 -9.77
C ALA A 228 5.78 23.89 -9.17
N ALA A 229 4.95 23.30 -8.27
CA ALA A 229 3.88 24.03 -7.62
C ALA A 229 4.41 25.11 -6.67
N GLU A 230 5.43 24.77 -5.89
CA GLU A 230 6.10 25.71 -4.99
C GLU A 230 6.82 26.81 -5.79
N ILE A 231 7.45 26.47 -6.92
CA ILE A 231 8.07 27.46 -7.83
C ILE A 231 7.03 28.44 -8.35
N ARG A 232 5.87 27.98 -8.84
CA ARG A 232 4.82 28.86 -9.36
C ARG A 232 4.26 29.80 -8.28
N ARG A 233 4.01 29.24 -7.07
CA ARG A 233 3.53 30.06 -5.94
C ARG A 233 4.56 31.08 -5.48
N THR A 234 5.84 30.67 -5.39
CA THR A 234 6.94 31.60 -5.08
C THR A 234 7.09 32.68 -6.14
N GLN A 235 6.96 32.34 -7.41
CA GLN A 235 7.00 33.29 -8.53
C GLN A 235 5.89 34.36 -8.39
N ASN A 236 4.66 33.95 -8.04
CA ASN A 236 3.57 34.87 -7.83
C ASN A 236 3.84 35.80 -6.63
N PHE A 237 4.23 35.26 -5.48
CA PHE A 237 4.57 36.07 -4.30
C PHE A 237 5.76 37.01 -4.56
N LEU A 238 6.74 36.56 -5.35
CA LEU A 238 7.91 37.38 -5.68
C LEU A 238 7.57 38.52 -6.65
N GLY A 239 6.66 38.28 -7.61
CA GLY A 239 6.16 39.32 -8.52
C GLY A 239 5.46 40.47 -7.82
N GLU A 240 4.82 40.21 -6.63
CA GLU A 240 4.25 41.26 -5.79
C GLU A 240 5.31 42.10 -5.05
N ARG A 241 6.51 41.51 -4.77
CA ARG A 241 7.56 42.12 -3.93
C ARG A 241 8.68 42.78 -4.73
N VAL A 242 8.92 42.32 -5.94
CA VAL A 242 10.01 42.78 -6.81
C VAL A 242 9.40 43.41 -8.04
N GLN A 243 9.34 44.72 -8.02
CA GLN A 243 8.77 45.54 -9.12
C GLN A 243 9.82 46.15 -10.03
N ASP A 244 11.11 45.80 -9.82
CA ASP A 244 12.23 46.28 -10.63
C ASP A 244 12.27 45.57 -11.97
N ALA A 245 12.02 46.30 -13.04
CA ALA A 245 12.01 45.78 -14.40
C ALA A 245 13.38 45.24 -14.87
N SER A 246 14.47 45.57 -14.17
CA SER A 246 15.81 45.00 -14.45
C SER A 246 16.01 43.60 -13.90
N ILE A 247 15.01 43.06 -13.15
CA ILE A 247 15.06 41.72 -12.54
C ILE A 247 14.10 40.79 -13.27
N GLU A 248 14.65 39.81 -13.98
CA GLU A 248 13.86 38.74 -14.63
C GLU A 248 13.70 37.54 -13.73
N ILE A 249 12.44 37.10 -13.48
CA ILE A 249 12.12 35.91 -12.68
C ILE A 249 11.78 34.75 -13.62
N VAL A 250 12.60 33.68 -13.60
CA VAL A 250 12.51 32.56 -14.54
C VAL A 250 12.39 31.24 -13.79
N PRO A 251 11.39 30.40 -14.09
CA PRO A 251 11.30 29.06 -13.54
C PRO A 251 12.25 28.08 -14.25
N LEU A 252 12.74 27.06 -13.51
CA LEU A 252 13.58 25.99 -14.06
C LEU A 252 13.25 24.64 -13.41
N PHE A 253 12.48 23.82 -14.14
CA PHE A 253 12.19 22.44 -13.77
C PHE A 253 11.98 21.55 -15.00
N GLY A 254 12.05 20.23 -14.84
CA GLY A 254 12.13 19.27 -15.94
C GLY A 254 10.92 19.22 -16.88
N ALA A 255 9.74 19.68 -16.45
CA ALA A 255 8.52 19.66 -17.26
C ALA A 255 8.34 20.89 -18.17
N LEU A 256 9.26 21.87 -18.12
CA LEU A 256 9.20 23.06 -18.97
C LEU A 256 9.66 22.75 -20.38
N ASP A 257 9.18 23.56 -21.34
CA ASP A 257 9.67 23.53 -22.72
C ASP A 257 11.17 23.92 -22.82
N ALA A 258 11.87 23.35 -23.79
CA ALA A 258 13.30 23.54 -23.96
C ALA A 258 13.68 25.02 -24.08
N ALA A 259 12.87 25.82 -24.77
CA ALA A 259 13.15 27.27 -24.94
C ALA A 259 13.10 28.02 -23.59
N VAL A 260 12.20 27.66 -22.68
CA VAL A 260 12.12 28.27 -21.33
C VAL A 260 13.31 27.84 -20.49
N GLN A 261 13.70 26.55 -20.59
CA GLN A 261 14.87 26.03 -19.89
C GLN A 261 16.16 26.70 -20.38
N ASP A 262 16.33 26.83 -21.69
CA ASP A 262 17.48 27.49 -22.29
C ASP A 262 17.56 28.97 -21.85
N ARG A 263 16.43 29.68 -21.79
CA ARG A 263 16.36 31.06 -21.26
C ARG A 263 16.78 31.14 -19.79
N ALA A 264 16.39 30.15 -18.95
CA ALA A 264 16.80 30.13 -17.55
C ALA A 264 18.30 29.92 -17.36
N ILE A 265 18.94 29.13 -18.24
CA ILE A 265 20.36 28.79 -18.20
C ILE A 265 21.22 29.91 -18.78
N ALA A 266 20.73 30.59 -19.82
CA ALA A 266 21.47 31.65 -20.47
C ALA A 266 21.88 32.79 -19.51
N PRO A 267 23.02 33.46 -19.69
CA PRO A 267 23.41 34.61 -18.86
C PRO A 267 22.37 35.73 -18.92
N ALA A 268 22.29 36.51 -17.84
CA ALA A 268 21.42 37.69 -17.82
C ALA A 268 21.99 38.74 -18.79
N PRO A 269 21.15 39.49 -19.54
CA PRO A 269 21.60 40.60 -20.34
C PRO A 269 22.36 41.64 -19.51
N LYS A 270 23.28 42.37 -20.12
CA LYS A 270 24.03 43.42 -19.41
C LYS A 270 23.09 44.44 -18.77
N GLY A 271 23.33 44.73 -17.50
CA GLY A 271 22.52 45.66 -16.72
C GLY A 271 21.24 45.07 -16.12
N THR A 272 20.99 43.77 -16.33
CA THR A 272 19.86 43.05 -15.69
C THR A 272 20.32 41.99 -14.72
N ARG A 273 19.44 41.59 -13.82
CA ARG A 273 19.65 40.47 -12.89
C ARG A 273 18.59 39.38 -13.12
N LYS A 274 18.94 38.16 -12.87
CA LYS A 274 18.02 37.03 -13.03
C LYS A 274 17.78 36.36 -11.70
N VAL A 275 16.52 36.01 -11.44
CA VAL A 275 16.13 35.12 -10.36
C VAL A 275 15.65 33.82 -10.97
N VAL A 276 16.44 32.75 -10.83
CA VAL A 276 16.08 31.43 -11.30
C VAL A 276 15.48 30.63 -10.16
N LEU A 277 14.19 30.27 -10.27
CA LEU A 277 13.49 29.43 -9.31
C LEU A 277 13.59 27.98 -9.80
N ALA A 278 14.41 27.17 -9.14
CA ALA A 278 14.77 25.85 -9.63
C ALA A 278 14.38 24.72 -8.64
N THR A 279 14.15 23.53 -9.18
CA THR A 279 14.20 22.29 -8.40
C THR A 279 15.64 21.77 -8.31
N SER A 280 15.81 20.56 -7.78
CA SER A 280 17.11 19.86 -7.77
C SER A 280 17.79 19.75 -9.15
N ILE A 281 17.10 20.06 -10.24
CA ILE A 281 17.66 20.06 -11.60
C ILE A 281 18.87 20.98 -11.74
N ALA A 282 18.96 22.02 -10.92
CA ALA A 282 20.07 22.99 -10.93
C ALA A 282 21.16 22.67 -9.89
N GLU A 283 21.09 21.52 -9.19
CA GLU A 283 22.10 21.16 -8.17
C GLU A 283 23.45 20.79 -8.79
N THR A 284 23.45 20.03 -9.88
CA THR A 284 24.64 19.39 -10.43
C THR A 284 24.95 19.88 -11.85
N SER A 285 24.72 19.12 -12.84
CA SER A 285 25.22 19.21 -14.24
C SER A 285 24.97 20.52 -15.04
N LEU A 286 24.14 21.46 -14.53
CA LEU A 286 23.83 22.71 -15.24
C LEU A 286 24.64 23.87 -14.68
N THR A 287 25.32 24.63 -15.55
CA THR A 287 25.95 25.88 -15.17
C THR A 287 25.08 27.06 -15.59
N ILE A 288 24.57 27.79 -14.60
CA ILE A 288 23.84 29.05 -14.82
C ILE A 288 24.84 30.18 -14.55
N GLU A 289 25.14 30.93 -15.59
CA GLU A 289 26.18 31.98 -15.53
C GLU A 289 25.66 33.18 -14.71
N GLY A 290 26.59 33.84 -13.99
CA GLY A 290 26.31 35.05 -13.21
C GLY A 290 25.56 34.85 -11.88
N VAL A 291 25.41 33.59 -11.44
CA VAL A 291 24.83 33.31 -10.10
C VAL A 291 25.87 33.62 -9.03
N ARG A 292 25.54 34.56 -8.13
CA ARG A 292 26.31 34.89 -6.92
C ARG A 292 25.52 34.66 -5.64
N ILE A 293 24.21 34.56 -5.74
CA ILE A 293 23.34 34.40 -4.61
C ILE A 293 22.61 33.08 -4.74
N VAL A 294 22.65 32.24 -3.69
CA VAL A 294 21.82 31.03 -3.57
C VAL A 294 20.84 31.24 -2.45
N VAL A 295 19.58 30.90 -2.67
CA VAL A 295 18.54 30.81 -1.63
C VAL A 295 18.01 29.39 -1.57
N ASP A 296 18.25 28.70 -0.47
CA ASP A 296 17.93 27.28 -0.34
C ASP A 296 16.83 27.02 0.66
N SER A 297 15.73 26.39 0.23
CA SER A 297 14.64 25.97 1.11
C SER A 297 15.00 24.81 2.03
N GLY A 298 16.12 24.09 1.77
CA GLY A 298 16.50 22.88 2.47
C GLY A 298 15.60 21.68 2.15
N LEU A 299 14.74 21.80 1.12
CA LEU A 299 13.79 20.75 0.73
C LEU A 299 14.12 20.19 -0.66
N ALA A 300 13.79 18.91 -0.82
CA ALA A 300 13.84 18.21 -2.10
C ALA A 300 12.56 17.37 -2.26
N ARG A 301 12.19 17.08 -3.50
CA ARG A 301 11.10 16.16 -3.83
C ARG A 301 11.69 14.93 -4.47
N VAL A 302 11.52 13.80 -3.80
CA VAL A 302 12.06 12.52 -4.23
C VAL A 302 10.95 11.54 -4.56
N PRO A 303 11.08 10.72 -5.59
CA PRO A 303 10.19 9.60 -5.81
C PRO A 303 10.45 8.53 -4.75
N ARG A 304 9.38 8.00 -4.16
CA ARG A 304 9.43 6.87 -3.24
C ARG A 304 8.39 5.85 -3.65
N TYR A 305 8.84 4.67 -3.95
CA TYR A 305 7.97 3.55 -4.24
C TYR A 305 7.46 2.94 -2.93
N GLU A 306 6.17 2.71 -2.85
CA GLU A 306 5.52 2.05 -1.73
C GLU A 306 5.10 0.65 -2.21
N PRO A 307 5.85 -0.42 -1.84
CA PRO A 307 5.61 -1.78 -2.29
C PRO A 307 4.18 -2.24 -2.01
N ASP A 308 3.72 -2.03 -0.79
CA ASP A 308 2.37 -2.44 -0.36
C ASP A 308 1.25 -1.90 -1.26
N ILE A 309 1.53 -0.90 -2.09
CA ILE A 309 0.54 -0.25 -2.96
C ILE A 309 0.92 -0.24 -4.43
N GLY A 310 2.12 -0.69 -4.77
CA GLY A 310 2.60 -0.68 -6.14
C GLY A 310 2.63 0.72 -6.76
N LEU A 311 2.88 1.76 -5.95
CA LEU A 311 2.84 3.16 -6.39
C LEU A 311 4.11 3.90 -6.03
N THR A 312 4.61 4.68 -6.98
CA THR A 312 5.65 5.68 -6.71
C THR A 312 4.99 7.00 -6.32
N ARG A 313 5.24 7.44 -5.10
CA ARG A 313 4.80 8.72 -4.55
C ARG A 313 5.93 9.73 -4.57
N LEU A 314 5.63 10.99 -4.89
CA LEU A 314 6.59 12.08 -4.72
C LEU A 314 6.47 12.63 -3.30
N GLU A 315 7.50 12.41 -2.52
CA GLU A 315 7.59 12.88 -1.15
C GLU A 315 8.48 14.13 -1.07
N THR A 316 8.05 15.13 -0.30
CA THR A 316 8.89 16.27 0.02
C THR A 316 9.68 15.95 1.29
N VAL A 317 10.98 15.87 1.15
CA VAL A 317 11.91 15.53 2.24
C VAL A 317 12.92 16.66 2.46
N ARG A 318 13.64 16.60 3.59
CA ARG A 318 14.81 17.45 3.77
C ARG A 318 15.92 17.00 2.81
N ALA A 319 16.54 17.96 2.14
CA ALA A 319 17.67 17.67 1.27
C ALA A 319 18.86 17.16 2.11
N SER A 320 19.68 16.28 1.52
CA SER A 320 20.88 15.77 2.18
C SER A 320 21.93 16.88 2.36
N ARG A 321 22.87 16.65 3.30
CA ARG A 321 23.98 17.57 3.52
C ARG A 321 24.80 17.79 2.22
N ALA A 322 25.12 16.72 1.50
CA ALA A 322 25.80 16.80 0.23
C ALA A 322 25.03 17.67 -0.78
N ALA A 323 23.70 17.51 -0.88
CA ALA A 323 22.87 18.29 -1.78
C ALA A 323 22.86 19.79 -1.42
N VAL A 324 22.65 20.14 -0.13
CA VAL A 324 22.65 21.57 0.26
C VAL A 324 24.03 22.22 0.15
N ASP A 325 25.11 21.45 0.29
CA ASP A 325 26.47 21.95 0.06
C ASP A 325 26.76 22.14 -1.44
N GLN A 326 26.29 21.26 -2.30
CA GLN A 326 26.32 21.44 -3.75
C GLN A 326 25.54 22.67 -4.20
N ARG A 327 24.33 22.89 -3.67
CA ARG A 327 23.52 24.09 -3.89
C ARG A 327 24.29 25.35 -3.48
N ARG A 328 24.85 25.35 -2.27
CA ARG A 328 25.71 26.44 -1.77
C ARG A 328 26.86 26.76 -2.75
N GLY A 329 27.57 25.73 -3.22
CA GLY A 329 28.67 25.83 -4.14
C GLY A 329 28.31 26.51 -5.47
N ARG A 330 27.01 26.61 -5.83
CA ARG A 330 26.60 27.34 -7.04
C ARG A 330 26.88 28.85 -6.97
N ALA A 331 26.88 29.45 -5.77
CA ALA A 331 27.19 30.85 -5.57
C ALA A 331 28.67 31.17 -5.73
N GLY A 332 29.57 30.21 -5.51
CA GLY A 332 31.03 30.41 -5.54
C GLY A 332 31.74 29.86 -6.78
N ARG A 333 31.08 29.75 -7.91
CA ARG A 333 31.69 29.16 -9.12
C ARG A 333 32.66 30.08 -9.86
N THR A 334 32.33 31.34 -10.02
CA THR A 334 33.10 32.31 -10.80
C THR A 334 33.70 33.41 -9.95
N GLU A 335 33.12 33.71 -8.83
CA GLU A 335 33.51 34.76 -7.89
C GLU A 335 32.93 34.49 -6.51
N PRO A 336 33.35 35.19 -5.43
CA PRO A 336 32.79 35.04 -4.10
C PRO A 336 31.27 35.29 -4.09
N GLY A 337 30.51 34.45 -3.37
CA GLY A 337 29.08 34.52 -3.34
C GLY A 337 28.47 34.37 -1.94
N VAL A 338 27.14 34.36 -1.89
CA VAL A 338 26.35 34.27 -0.66
C VAL A 338 25.30 33.17 -0.79
N CYS A 339 25.12 32.37 0.28
CA CYS A 339 24.09 31.36 0.38
C CYS A 339 23.17 31.64 1.55
N TYR A 340 21.90 31.83 1.29
CA TYR A 340 20.85 31.96 2.31
C TYR A 340 20.16 30.61 2.51
N ARG A 341 20.18 30.11 3.76
CA ARG A 341 19.55 28.82 4.15
C ARG A 341 18.33 29.07 5.01
N LEU A 342 17.18 28.54 4.62
CA LEU A 342 15.91 28.72 5.34
C LEU A 342 15.75 27.66 6.45
N TRP A 343 16.77 27.50 7.28
CA TRP A 343 16.76 26.69 8.49
C TRP A 343 17.83 27.18 9.46
N ASP A 344 17.85 26.65 10.69
CA ASP A 344 18.82 27.03 11.69
C ASP A 344 20.13 26.25 11.52
N GLU A 345 21.25 26.87 11.74
CA GLU A 345 22.58 26.29 11.54
C GLU A 345 22.75 24.89 12.17
N PRO A 346 22.37 24.64 13.46
CA PRO A 346 22.51 23.33 14.08
C PRO A 346 21.76 22.23 13.33
N GLN A 347 20.69 22.54 12.62
CA GLN A 347 19.91 21.58 11.86
C GLN A 347 20.69 20.99 10.67
N THR A 348 21.74 21.67 10.22
CA THR A 348 22.60 21.16 9.13
C THR A 348 23.32 19.86 9.55
N ALA A 349 23.70 19.74 10.82
CA ALA A 349 24.33 18.53 11.34
C ALA A 349 23.39 17.31 11.36
N SER A 350 22.07 17.55 11.47
CA SER A 350 21.04 16.50 11.47
C SER A 350 20.57 16.07 10.08
N LEU A 351 21.06 16.69 9.01
CA LEU A 351 20.74 16.27 7.65
C LEU A 351 21.42 14.93 7.34
N ALA A 352 20.73 14.07 6.58
CA ALA A 352 21.34 12.86 6.06
C ALA A 352 22.62 13.21 5.27
N PRO A 353 23.72 12.48 5.42
CA PRO A 353 24.98 12.80 4.74
C PRO A 353 24.83 12.87 3.23
N TYR A 354 24.15 11.88 2.64
CA TYR A 354 23.92 11.74 1.18
C TYR A 354 22.44 11.48 0.87
N THR A 355 22.06 11.70 -0.37
CA THR A 355 20.73 11.29 -0.85
C THR A 355 20.66 9.77 -0.93
N GLN A 356 19.53 9.19 -0.55
CA GLN A 356 19.32 7.76 -0.62
C GLN A 356 19.38 7.29 -2.08
N PRO A 357 20.13 6.21 -2.39
CA PRO A 357 20.17 5.63 -3.73
C PRO A 357 18.76 5.24 -4.21
N GLU A 358 18.46 5.53 -5.48
CA GLU A 358 17.12 5.28 -6.03
C GLU A 358 16.75 3.80 -6.00
N ILE A 359 17.71 2.90 -6.18
CA ILE A 359 17.52 1.45 -6.12
C ILE A 359 16.88 0.97 -4.80
N LEU A 360 17.05 1.72 -3.71
CA LEU A 360 16.47 1.40 -2.39
C LEU A 360 15.02 1.87 -2.23
N SER A 361 14.49 2.68 -3.17
CA SER A 361 13.18 3.31 -3.02
C SER A 361 12.35 3.37 -4.31
N ALA A 362 12.87 2.85 -5.44
CA ALA A 362 12.16 2.83 -6.73
C ALA A 362 11.35 1.55 -6.93
N ASP A 363 10.44 1.59 -7.91
CA ASP A 363 9.84 0.38 -8.50
C ASP A 363 10.92 -0.41 -9.26
N LEU A 364 11.12 -1.65 -8.86
CA LEU A 364 12.16 -2.51 -9.43
C LEU A 364 11.69 -3.38 -10.61
N SER A 365 10.44 -3.25 -11.06
CA SER A 365 9.89 -4.13 -12.10
C SER A 365 10.67 -4.04 -13.42
N SER A 366 11.05 -2.83 -13.83
CA SER A 366 11.90 -2.65 -15.02
C SER A 366 13.29 -3.24 -14.81
N LEU A 367 13.91 -3.01 -13.64
CA LEU A 367 15.21 -3.56 -13.29
C LEU A 367 15.22 -5.10 -13.35
N VAL A 368 14.23 -5.74 -12.71
CA VAL A 368 14.10 -7.21 -12.70
C VAL A 368 13.95 -7.76 -14.12
N LEU A 369 13.12 -7.10 -14.96
CA LEU A 369 12.91 -7.52 -16.34
C LEU A 369 14.20 -7.37 -17.18
N ASP A 370 14.93 -6.29 -16.99
CA ASP A 370 16.18 -6.04 -17.66
C ASP A 370 17.29 -7.00 -17.22
N LEU A 371 17.38 -7.33 -15.93
CA LEU A 371 18.31 -8.34 -15.42
C LEU A 371 17.94 -9.75 -15.89
N ALA A 372 16.65 -10.07 -15.98
CA ALA A 372 16.21 -11.34 -16.57
C ALA A 372 16.58 -11.45 -18.06
N GLN A 373 16.55 -10.33 -18.81
CA GLN A 373 17.07 -10.27 -20.19
C GLN A 373 18.59 -10.47 -20.25
N TRP A 374 19.32 -9.94 -19.27
CA TRP A 374 20.78 -10.14 -19.14
C TRP A 374 21.14 -11.59 -18.77
N GLY A 375 20.17 -12.36 -18.33
CA GLY A 375 20.36 -13.74 -17.88
C GLY A 375 20.63 -13.87 -16.39
N VAL A 376 20.35 -12.84 -15.60
CA VAL A 376 20.57 -12.79 -14.15
C VAL A 376 19.24 -12.85 -13.42
N ALA A 377 19.02 -13.91 -12.65
CA ALA A 377 17.82 -14.11 -11.84
C ALA A 377 17.97 -13.61 -10.39
N ASP A 378 19.21 -13.51 -9.90
CA ASP A 378 19.56 -13.01 -8.57
C ASP A 378 20.50 -11.81 -8.70
N PRO A 379 20.13 -10.64 -8.20
CA PRO A 379 20.95 -9.44 -8.31
C PRO A 379 22.29 -9.55 -7.57
N ALA A 380 22.44 -10.48 -6.65
CA ALA A 380 23.71 -10.76 -5.95
C ALA A 380 24.82 -11.27 -6.90
N ALA A 381 24.46 -11.74 -8.10
CA ALA A 381 25.42 -12.14 -9.12
C ALA A 381 26.14 -10.95 -9.76
N LEU A 382 25.62 -9.73 -9.60
CA LEU A 382 26.20 -8.51 -10.17
C LEU A 382 26.78 -7.59 -9.09
N SER A 383 27.74 -6.78 -9.48
CA SER A 383 28.42 -5.83 -8.60
C SER A 383 27.59 -4.55 -8.43
N PHE A 384 26.54 -4.58 -7.61
CA PHE A 384 25.83 -3.37 -7.21
C PHE A 384 26.52 -2.69 -6.03
N LEU A 385 26.61 -1.37 -6.04
CA LEU A 385 27.16 -0.61 -4.91
C LEU A 385 26.26 -0.69 -3.68
N ASP A 386 24.94 -0.66 -3.89
CA ASP A 386 23.91 -1.00 -2.92
C ASP A 386 22.95 -2.00 -3.57
N PRO A 387 22.77 -3.20 -3.01
CA PRO A 387 21.91 -4.20 -3.62
C PRO A 387 20.43 -3.81 -3.51
N PRO A 388 19.57 -4.21 -4.45
CA PRO A 388 18.14 -3.96 -4.37
C PRO A 388 17.53 -4.64 -3.14
N PRO A 389 16.57 -4.00 -2.45
CA PRO A 389 15.90 -4.58 -1.28
C PRO A 389 15.15 -5.89 -1.63
N ALA A 390 15.38 -6.95 -0.86
CA ALA A 390 14.78 -8.25 -1.12
C ALA A 390 13.23 -8.24 -1.18
N PRO A 391 12.50 -7.49 -0.33
CA PRO A 391 11.04 -7.39 -0.44
C PRO A 391 10.58 -6.77 -1.76
N ALA A 392 11.18 -5.64 -2.17
CA ALA A 392 10.85 -4.96 -3.42
C ALA A 392 11.23 -5.80 -4.65
N TRP A 393 12.34 -6.53 -4.58
CA TRP A 393 12.74 -7.50 -5.61
C TRP A 393 11.71 -8.61 -5.77
N LYS A 394 11.26 -9.22 -4.66
CA LYS A 394 10.25 -10.29 -4.66
C LYS A 394 8.92 -9.81 -5.25
N GLU A 395 8.48 -8.62 -4.87
CA GLU A 395 7.25 -8.02 -5.39
C GLU A 395 7.35 -7.76 -6.89
N ALA A 396 8.45 -7.17 -7.35
CA ALA A 396 8.69 -6.94 -8.77
C ALA A 396 8.67 -8.25 -9.57
N LYS A 397 9.25 -9.34 -9.05
CA LYS A 397 9.17 -10.67 -9.66
C LYS A 397 7.73 -11.19 -9.71
N SER A 398 6.97 -11.05 -8.62
CA SER A 398 5.55 -11.47 -8.58
C SER A 398 4.74 -10.75 -9.66
N LEU A 399 4.86 -9.43 -9.73
CA LEU A 399 4.23 -8.62 -10.76
C LEU A 399 4.59 -9.10 -12.17
N LEU A 400 5.87 -9.31 -12.44
CA LEU A 400 6.31 -9.74 -13.77
C LEU A 400 5.84 -11.15 -14.12
N SER A 401 5.69 -12.03 -13.15
CA SER A 401 5.08 -13.35 -13.34
C SER A 401 3.60 -13.24 -13.65
N GLU A 402 2.85 -12.37 -12.95
CA GLU A 402 1.44 -12.07 -13.23
C GLU A 402 1.25 -11.48 -14.64
N LEU A 403 2.21 -10.68 -15.11
CA LEU A 403 2.23 -10.15 -16.49
C LEU A 403 2.73 -11.18 -17.51
N ASN A 404 3.00 -12.43 -17.13
CA ASN A 404 3.63 -13.44 -17.97
C ASN A 404 4.97 -13.00 -18.59
N ALA A 405 5.63 -12.02 -18.01
CA ALA A 405 6.91 -11.50 -18.47
C ALA A 405 8.09 -12.36 -18.05
N LEU A 406 7.93 -13.15 -16.98
CA LEU A 406 8.87 -14.16 -16.51
C LEU A 406 8.23 -15.54 -16.55
N ASP A 407 9.01 -16.55 -16.85
CA ASP A 407 8.62 -17.96 -16.73
C ASP A 407 8.73 -18.47 -15.28
N GLY A 408 8.38 -19.74 -15.05
CA GLY A 408 8.43 -20.36 -13.72
C GLY A 408 9.83 -20.41 -13.09
N ASP A 409 10.89 -20.34 -13.89
CA ASP A 409 12.28 -20.29 -13.45
C ASP A 409 12.78 -18.84 -13.22
N GLY A 410 11.94 -17.85 -13.49
CA GLY A 410 12.27 -16.44 -13.38
C GLY A 410 13.10 -15.89 -14.53
N ARG A 411 13.13 -16.59 -15.66
CA ARG A 411 13.76 -16.12 -16.90
C ARG A 411 12.78 -15.29 -17.71
N ILE A 412 13.30 -14.41 -18.54
CA ILE A 412 12.46 -13.59 -19.41
C ILE A 412 11.72 -14.47 -20.43
N SER A 413 10.42 -14.35 -20.51
CA SER A 413 9.56 -15.04 -21.47
C SER A 413 9.57 -14.33 -22.85
N ALA A 414 8.91 -14.92 -23.83
CA ALA A 414 8.66 -14.24 -25.10
C ALA A 414 7.87 -12.97 -24.93
N GLU A 415 6.83 -13.03 -24.07
CA GLU A 415 6.02 -11.87 -23.69
C GLU A 415 6.87 -10.79 -23.00
N GLY A 416 7.71 -11.18 -22.05
CA GLY A 416 8.62 -10.25 -21.37
C GLY A 416 9.58 -9.53 -22.33
N LYS A 417 10.05 -10.20 -23.37
CA LYS A 417 10.87 -9.57 -24.42
C LYS A 417 10.06 -8.53 -25.21
N SER A 418 8.81 -8.83 -25.55
CA SER A 418 7.91 -7.89 -26.21
C SER A 418 7.64 -6.66 -25.33
N LEU A 419 7.38 -6.86 -24.03
CA LEU A 419 7.18 -5.76 -23.09
C LEU A 419 8.43 -4.88 -22.96
N ARG A 420 9.58 -5.51 -22.77
CA ARG A 420 10.86 -4.81 -22.61
C ARG A 420 11.23 -3.98 -23.85
N ALA A 421 10.91 -4.48 -25.04
CA ALA A 421 11.21 -3.81 -26.29
C ALA A 421 10.68 -2.37 -26.35
N LEU A 422 9.57 -2.06 -25.69
CA LEU A 422 8.93 -0.75 -25.69
C LEU A 422 9.67 0.33 -24.88
N ALA A 423 10.63 -0.02 -24.03
CA ALA A 423 11.30 0.89 -23.10
C ALA A 423 10.32 1.71 -22.24
N LEU A 424 9.33 1.01 -21.71
CA LEU A 424 8.30 1.51 -20.81
C LEU A 424 8.27 0.65 -19.54
N PRO A 425 7.72 1.18 -18.43
CA PRO A 425 7.38 0.35 -17.30
C PRO A 425 6.54 -0.86 -17.76
N PRO A 426 6.80 -2.09 -17.27
CA PRO A 426 6.17 -3.32 -17.76
C PRO A 426 4.64 -3.27 -17.82
N ARG A 427 4.00 -2.63 -16.83
CA ARG A 427 2.54 -2.43 -16.81
C ARG A 427 2.03 -1.62 -18.02
N LEU A 428 2.72 -0.53 -18.37
CA LEU A 428 2.33 0.31 -19.51
C LEU A 428 2.66 -0.37 -20.85
N ALA A 429 3.75 -1.11 -20.91
CA ALA A 429 4.08 -1.93 -22.07
C ALA A 429 2.98 -2.99 -22.30
N ARG A 430 2.52 -3.67 -21.23
CA ARG A 430 1.41 -4.63 -21.28
C ARG A 430 0.13 -4.00 -21.84
N MET A 431 -0.22 -2.82 -21.34
CA MET A 431 -1.39 -2.07 -21.87
C MET A 431 -1.34 -1.90 -23.39
N ILE A 432 -0.18 -1.49 -23.93
CA ILE A 432 -0.05 -1.28 -25.39
C ILE A 432 -0.15 -2.60 -26.13
N VAL A 433 0.50 -3.66 -25.65
CA VAL A 433 0.48 -4.97 -26.30
C VAL A 433 -0.94 -5.56 -26.33
N ASP A 434 -1.64 -5.56 -25.20
CA ASP A 434 -3.01 -6.13 -25.14
C ASP A 434 -4.01 -5.29 -25.93
N SER A 435 -3.89 -3.95 -25.85
CA SER A 435 -4.74 -3.08 -26.68
C SER A 435 -4.43 -3.21 -28.18
N HIS A 436 -3.18 -3.48 -28.57
CA HIS A 436 -2.82 -3.74 -29.96
C HIS A 436 -3.46 -5.03 -30.46
N ARG A 437 -3.52 -6.08 -29.63
CA ARG A 437 -4.21 -7.34 -29.96
C ARG A 437 -5.69 -7.14 -30.21
N ALA A 438 -6.29 -6.09 -29.63
CA ALA A 438 -7.67 -5.66 -29.86
C ALA A 438 -7.79 -4.52 -30.91
N GLY A 439 -6.72 -4.17 -31.62
CA GLY A 439 -6.74 -3.15 -32.66
C GLY A 439 -6.56 -1.69 -32.19
N GLU A 440 -6.40 -1.45 -30.87
CA GLU A 440 -6.34 -0.12 -30.25
C GLU A 440 -4.94 0.27 -29.73
N GLY A 441 -3.88 -0.29 -30.32
CA GLY A 441 -2.49 -0.07 -29.87
C GLY A 441 -2.03 1.39 -29.92
N GLU A 442 -2.47 2.18 -30.90
CA GLU A 442 -2.13 3.62 -30.99
C GLU A 442 -2.78 4.41 -29.84
N ALA A 443 -4.03 4.12 -29.52
CA ALA A 443 -4.76 4.75 -28.44
C ALA A 443 -4.10 4.47 -27.07
N ALA A 444 -3.71 3.22 -26.84
CA ALA A 444 -3.00 2.83 -25.62
C ALA A 444 -1.60 3.48 -25.53
N ALA A 445 -0.91 3.62 -26.65
CA ALA A 445 0.39 4.32 -26.68
C ALA A 445 0.25 5.81 -26.37
N GLU A 446 -0.83 6.48 -26.80
CA GLU A 446 -1.13 7.86 -26.38
C GLU A 446 -1.34 7.95 -24.84
N ILE A 447 -2.10 7.00 -24.26
CA ILE A 447 -2.32 6.91 -22.82
C ILE A 447 -0.98 6.74 -22.09
N ALA A 448 -0.12 5.83 -22.56
CA ALA A 448 1.20 5.63 -21.98
C ALA A 448 2.07 6.90 -22.04
N ALA A 449 2.00 7.68 -23.13
CA ALA A 449 2.71 8.96 -23.25
C ALA A 449 2.19 9.99 -22.23
N ILE A 450 0.89 10.09 -22.02
CA ILE A 450 0.27 11.00 -21.05
C ILE A 450 0.70 10.63 -19.61
N ILE A 451 0.74 9.34 -19.29
CA ILE A 451 1.13 8.86 -17.95
C ILE A 451 2.61 9.08 -17.69
N THR A 452 3.48 8.80 -18.67
CA THR A 452 4.93 8.89 -18.49
C THR A 452 5.45 10.32 -18.49
N GLU A 453 4.78 11.23 -19.19
CA GLU A 453 5.19 12.62 -19.32
C GLU A 453 4.20 13.57 -18.61
N ARG A 454 4.54 13.95 -17.40
CA ARG A 454 3.68 14.81 -16.57
C ARG A 454 3.27 16.10 -17.25
N GLY A 455 1.98 16.45 -17.10
CA GLY A 455 1.40 17.69 -17.61
C GLY A 455 1.01 17.66 -19.09
N LEU A 456 1.13 16.52 -19.79
CA LEU A 456 0.49 16.33 -21.08
C LEU A 456 -1.03 16.18 -20.90
N GLY A 457 -1.79 16.84 -21.77
CA GLY A 457 -3.26 16.82 -21.71
C GLY A 457 -3.86 17.56 -20.52
N GLY A 458 -3.10 18.41 -19.82
CA GLY A 458 -3.61 19.21 -18.71
C GLY A 458 -3.68 18.47 -17.36
N ASP A 459 -4.53 18.98 -16.44
CA ASP A 459 -4.56 18.56 -15.04
C ASP A 459 -5.87 17.83 -14.66
N SER A 460 -6.72 17.48 -15.64
CA SER A 460 -7.97 16.76 -15.38
C SER A 460 -7.70 15.40 -14.74
N VAL A 461 -8.53 15.01 -13.77
CA VAL A 461 -8.51 13.64 -13.22
C VAL A 461 -9.01 12.62 -14.24
N ASP A 462 -9.89 13.04 -15.16
CA ASP A 462 -10.43 12.22 -16.21
C ASP A 462 -9.43 12.08 -17.36
N LEU A 463 -8.94 10.85 -17.57
CA LEU A 463 -7.95 10.53 -18.60
C LEU A 463 -8.49 10.73 -20.00
N GLU A 464 -9.78 10.45 -20.25
CA GLU A 464 -10.42 10.70 -21.55
C GLU A 464 -10.30 12.18 -21.93
N HIS A 465 -10.59 13.05 -20.98
CA HIS A 465 -10.45 14.49 -21.16
C HIS A 465 -9.00 14.92 -21.41
N ARG A 466 -8.03 14.34 -20.69
CA ARG A 466 -6.59 14.60 -20.93
C ARG A 466 -6.15 14.13 -22.32
N ARG A 467 -6.66 12.98 -22.77
CA ARG A 467 -6.35 12.42 -24.08
C ARG A 467 -6.86 13.32 -25.20
N ASP A 468 -8.07 13.85 -25.07
CA ASP A 468 -8.62 14.82 -26.00
C ASP A 468 -7.82 16.11 -26.06
N GLN A 469 -7.41 16.64 -24.92
CA GLN A 469 -6.55 17.82 -24.87
C GLN A 469 -5.16 17.56 -25.46
N PHE A 470 -4.55 16.41 -25.17
CA PHE A 470 -3.27 15.99 -25.73
C PHE A 470 -3.28 15.90 -27.24
N ARG A 471 -4.35 15.40 -27.83
CA ARG A 471 -4.52 15.32 -29.29
C ARG A 471 -4.61 16.71 -29.94
N ARG A 472 -5.20 17.68 -29.26
CA ARG A 472 -5.37 19.08 -29.73
C ARG A 472 -4.15 19.96 -29.44
N ASP A 473 -3.26 19.55 -28.53
CA ASP A 473 -2.08 20.33 -28.15
C ASP A 473 -1.07 20.37 -29.31
N ARG A 474 -0.75 21.60 -29.76
CA ARG A 474 0.20 21.88 -30.86
C ARG A 474 1.60 22.19 -30.37
N SER A 475 1.88 22.11 -29.08
CA SER A 475 3.20 22.34 -28.53
C SER A 475 4.23 21.34 -29.11
N GLN A 476 5.46 21.74 -29.23
CA GLN A 476 6.56 20.88 -29.67
C GLN A 476 6.68 19.65 -28.74
N ARG A 477 6.41 19.83 -27.47
CA ARG A 477 6.45 18.75 -26.47
C ARG A 477 5.36 17.71 -26.74
N ALA A 478 4.13 18.13 -26.96
CA ALA A 478 3.02 17.22 -27.28
C ALA A 478 3.26 16.52 -28.64
N SER A 479 3.78 17.23 -29.65
CA SER A 479 4.17 16.64 -30.94
C SER A 479 5.20 15.54 -30.76
N SER A 480 6.28 15.82 -30.02
CA SER A 480 7.34 14.82 -29.76
C SER A 480 6.82 13.61 -28.98
N ALA A 481 5.87 13.81 -28.07
CA ALA A 481 5.25 12.74 -27.31
C ALA A 481 4.32 11.88 -28.21
N ARG A 482 3.57 12.48 -29.14
CA ARG A 482 2.79 11.74 -30.15
C ARG A 482 3.68 10.94 -31.10
N ASP A 483 4.84 11.51 -31.50
CA ASP A 483 5.81 10.79 -32.32
C ASP A 483 6.39 9.58 -31.58
N LEU A 484 6.61 9.70 -30.29
CA LEU A 484 7.04 8.59 -29.44
C LEU A 484 5.94 7.53 -29.29
N ALA A 485 4.70 7.93 -29.03
CA ALA A 485 3.57 7.02 -28.96
C ALA A 485 3.39 6.22 -30.26
N ARG A 486 3.48 6.89 -31.41
CA ARG A 486 3.45 6.22 -32.72
C ARG A 486 4.59 5.21 -32.92
N ARG A 487 5.78 5.52 -32.42
CA ARG A 487 6.90 4.56 -32.46
C ARG A 487 6.63 3.32 -31.61
N TRP A 488 6.12 3.49 -30.40
CA TRP A 488 5.72 2.34 -29.56
C TRP A 488 4.66 1.47 -30.24
N ALA A 489 3.59 2.10 -30.76
CA ALA A 489 2.53 1.38 -31.48
C ALA A 489 3.09 0.64 -32.72
N SER A 490 3.93 1.31 -33.53
CA SER A 490 4.56 0.68 -34.70
C SER A 490 5.51 -0.46 -34.32
N GLN A 491 6.19 -0.34 -33.18
CA GLN A 491 7.10 -1.39 -32.70
C GLN A 491 6.32 -2.64 -32.26
N VAL A 492 5.19 -2.47 -31.58
CA VAL A 492 4.30 -3.59 -31.24
C VAL A 492 3.73 -4.21 -32.53
N ALA A 493 3.24 -3.39 -33.46
CA ALA A 493 2.69 -3.87 -34.73
C ALA A 493 3.71 -4.66 -35.59
N ALA A 494 5.00 -4.43 -35.41
CA ALA A 494 6.04 -5.17 -36.10
C ALA A 494 6.32 -6.54 -35.49
N SER A 495 6.02 -6.73 -34.19
CA SER A 495 6.29 -7.96 -33.43
C SER A 495 5.03 -8.78 -33.13
N GLU A 496 3.89 -8.16 -33.04
CA GLU A 496 2.61 -8.79 -32.65
C GLU A 496 1.59 -8.67 -33.78
N LYS A 497 0.75 -9.69 -33.94
CA LYS A 497 -0.39 -9.62 -34.88
C LYS A 497 -1.54 -8.90 -34.21
N ALA A 498 -2.12 -7.93 -34.91
CA ALA A 498 -3.39 -7.37 -34.49
C ALA A 498 -4.50 -8.43 -34.58
N GLY A 499 -5.32 -8.52 -33.56
CA GLY A 499 -6.56 -9.31 -33.58
C GLY A 499 -7.70 -8.54 -34.26
N PRO A 500 -8.92 -9.06 -34.15
CA PRO A 500 -10.11 -8.33 -34.61
C PRO A 500 -10.25 -7.02 -33.87
N GLN A 501 -10.64 -5.97 -34.58
CA GLN A 501 -10.81 -4.65 -33.99
C GLN A 501 -12.00 -4.67 -33.00
N GLU A 502 -11.71 -4.31 -31.76
CA GLU A 502 -12.66 -4.09 -30.69
C GLU A 502 -12.63 -2.61 -30.30
N ASP A 503 -13.76 -2.04 -29.95
CA ASP A 503 -13.85 -0.67 -29.43
C ASP A 503 -13.56 -0.71 -27.92
N LEU A 504 -12.30 -0.48 -27.56
CA LEU A 504 -11.88 -0.48 -26.16
C LEU A 504 -12.05 0.90 -25.55
N SER A 505 -12.71 0.98 -24.40
CA SER A 505 -12.73 2.22 -23.62
C SER A 505 -11.34 2.59 -23.09
N THR A 506 -11.11 3.89 -22.86
CA THR A 506 -9.89 4.37 -22.19
C THR A 506 -9.70 3.72 -20.81
N GLY A 507 -10.81 3.43 -20.12
CA GLY A 507 -10.80 2.73 -18.83
C GLY A 507 -10.35 1.29 -18.93
N LEU A 508 -10.79 0.57 -19.96
CA LEU A 508 -10.37 -0.82 -20.18
C LEU A 508 -8.88 -0.89 -20.54
N MET A 509 -8.42 -0.01 -21.45
CA MET A 509 -7.00 0.06 -21.77
C MET A 509 -6.16 0.34 -20.51
N LEU A 510 -6.59 1.27 -19.65
CA LEU A 510 -5.91 1.57 -18.39
C LEU A 510 -5.94 0.38 -17.41
N ALA A 511 -7.04 -0.39 -17.40
CA ALA A 511 -7.18 -1.59 -16.57
C ALA A 511 -6.19 -2.71 -16.98
N TYR A 512 -5.79 -2.80 -18.24
CA TYR A 512 -4.73 -3.72 -18.65
C TYR A 512 -3.37 -3.39 -18.01
N ALA A 513 -3.08 -2.10 -17.78
CA ALA A 513 -1.89 -1.71 -17.04
C ALA A 513 -2.02 -1.93 -15.53
N PHE A 514 -3.21 -1.70 -14.99
CA PHE A 514 -3.47 -1.64 -13.56
C PHE A 514 -4.74 -2.42 -13.17
N PRO A 515 -4.78 -3.75 -13.37
CA PRO A 515 -5.95 -4.56 -13.03
C PRO A 515 -6.27 -4.51 -11.52
N ASP A 516 -5.25 -4.43 -10.68
CA ASP A 516 -5.34 -4.24 -9.23
C ASP A 516 -5.97 -2.91 -8.81
N ARG A 517 -6.09 -1.95 -9.74
CA ARG A 517 -6.66 -0.61 -9.52
C ARG A 517 -7.99 -0.36 -10.26
N VAL A 518 -8.60 -1.40 -10.79
CA VAL A 518 -10.03 -1.34 -11.12
C VAL A 518 -10.77 -1.07 -9.82
N ALA A 519 -11.73 -0.14 -9.83
CA ALA A 519 -12.36 0.33 -8.61
C ALA A 519 -13.87 0.49 -8.77
N ARG A 520 -14.63 0.06 -7.75
CA ARG A 520 -16.10 0.16 -7.68
C ARG A 520 -16.50 1.35 -6.83
N ASN A 521 -17.48 2.09 -7.28
CA ASN A 521 -18.06 3.23 -6.59
C ASN A 521 -18.81 2.80 -5.31
N ARG A 522 -18.55 3.49 -4.21
CA ARG A 522 -19.26 3.36 -2.92
C ARG A 522 -20.20 4.53 -2.63
N GLY A 523 -20.32 5.47 -3.56
CA GLY A 523 -21.06 6.71 -3.41
C GLY A 523 -20.17 7.91 -3.09
N ASN A 524 -20.67 9.09 -3.40
CA ASN A 524 -20.03 10.39 -3.10
C ASN A 524 -18.59 10.54 -3.62
N GLY A 525 -18.27 9.92 -4.76
CA GLY A 525 -16.92 9.93 -5.33
C GLY A 525 -15.90 9.05 -4.60
N SER A 526 -16.35 8.18 -3.71
CA SER A 526 -15.52 7.22 -2.98
C SER A 526 -15.53 5.85 -3.68
N PHE A 527 -14.37 5.21 -3.76
CA PHE A 527 -14.19 3.95 -4.49
C PHE A 527 -13.44 2.93 -3.63
N VAL A 528 -13.73 1.64 -3.89
CA VAL A 528 -12.92 0.52 -3.42
C VAL A 528 -12.23 -0.11 -4.62
N LEU A 529 -10.93 -0.31 -4.51
CA LEU A 529 -10.08 -0.90 -5.54
C LEU A 529 -10.09 -2.44 -5.44
N ALA A 530 -9.72 -3.09 -6.54
CA ALA A 530 -9.55 -4.54 -6.59
C ALA A 530 -8.57 -5.07 -5.54
N ASN A 531 -7.54 -4.30 -5.19
CA ASN A 531 -6.61 -4.63 -4.09
C ASN A 531 -7.15 -4.33 -2.67
N GLY A 532 -8.44 -4.02 -2.52
CA GLY A 532 -9.11 -3.79 -1.24
C GLY A 532 -8.98 -2.39 -0.64
N ARG A 533 -8.29 -1.47 -1.31
CA ARG A 533 -8.04 -0.10 -0.80
C ARG A 533 -9.16 0.86 -1.10
N GLY A 534 -9.21 1.93 -0.35
CA GLY A 534 -10.11 3.06 -0.58
C GLY A 534 -9.40 4.22 -1.30
N ALA A 535 -10.06 4.83 -2.28
CA ALA A 535 -9.63 6.07 -2.90
C ALA A 535 -10.83 6.94 -3.27
N ALA A 536 -10.60 8.25 -3.46
CA ALA A 536 -11.68 9.17 -3.79
C ALA A 536 -11.28 10.18 -4.87
N VAL A 537 -12.27 10.59 -5.65
CA VAL A 537 -12.24 11.79 -6.50
C VAL A 537 -13.06 12.91 -5.86
N GLU A 538 -12.83 14.14 -6.28
CA GLU A 538 -13.68 15.26 -5.88
C GLU A 538 -15.10 15.02 -6.41
N GLN A 539 -16.11 15.36 -5.60
CA GLN A 539 -17.53 15.12 -5.95
C GLN A 539 -17.97 15.87 -7.23
N THR A 540 -17.26 16.94 -7.58
CA THR A 540 -17.47 17.71 -8.81
C THR A 540 -16.90 17.04 -10.06
N SER A 541 -16.08 15.99 -9.91
CA SER A 541 -15.52 15.24 -11.03
C SER A 541 -16.60 14.48 -11.80
N SER A 542 -16.48 14.41 -13.13
CA SER A 542 -17.32 13.55 -13.99
C SER A 542 -17.30 12.09 -13.52
N LEU A 543 -16.15 11.62 -13.02
CA LEU A 543 -15.94 10.25 -12.56
C LEU A 543 -16.62 9.92 -11.22
N ALA A 544 -17.04 10.92 -10.44
CA ALA A 544 -17.63 10.71 -9.11
C ALA A 544 -18.93 9.85 -9.14
N ARG A 545 -19.59 9.79 -10.28
CA ARG A 545 -20.83 9.00 -10.50
C ARG A 545 -20.62 7.72 -11.30
N ALA A 546 -19.43 7.49 -11.85
CA ALA A 546 -19.13 6.28 -12.61
C ALA A 546 -19.23 5.05 -11.70
N PRO A 547 -19.94 3.97 -12.09
CA PRO A 547 -20.04 2.75 -11.28
C PRO A 547 -18.68 2.09 -11.06
N TYR A 548 -17.86 2.06 -12.11
CA TYR A 548 -16.51 1.52 -12.08
C TYR A 548 -15.54 2.47 -12.79
N ILE A 549 -14.32 2.54 -12.29
CA ILE A 549 -13.21 3.27 -12.91
C ILE A 549 -11.95 2.41 -12.86
N ALA A 550 -11.05 2.63 -13.81
CA ALA A 550 -9.67 2.18 -13.72
C ALA A 550 -8.77 3.37 -13.33
N ILE A 551 -7.88 3.18 -12.36
CA ILE A 551 -7.06 4.25 -11.77
C ILE A 551 -5.62 4.13 -12.26
N GLY A 552 -5.12 5.17 -12.95
CA GLY A 552 -3.74 5.26 -13.42
C GLY A 552 -2.81 5.87 -12.38
N GLU A 553 -3.24 6.97 -11.75
CA GLU A 553 -2.44 7.66 -10.74
C GLU A 553 -3.28 7.99 -9.51
N MET A 554 -2.71 7.78 -8.34
CA MET A 554 -3.28 8.16 -7.06
C MET A 554 -2.19 8.55 -6.06
N THR A 555 -2.59 9.23 -4.98
CA THR A 555 -1.70 9.60 -3.86
C THR A 555 -2.46 9.46 -2.55
N GLY A 556 -1.76 9.41 -1.43
CA GLY A 556 -2.37 9.29 -0.10
C GLY A 556 -2.03 7.99 0.60
N THR A 557 -2.69 7.71 1.72
CA THR A 557 -2.49 6.50 2.54
C THR A 557 -3.38 5.35 2.08
N ALA A 558 -3.13 4.15 2.60
CA ALA A 558 -3.93 2.96 2.28
C ALA A 558 -5.44 3.11 2.53
N ALA A 559 -5.82 3.90 3.53
CA ALA A 559 -7.22 4.12 3.92
C ALA A 559 -7.88 5.29 3.18
N SER A 560 -7.11 6.26 2.65
CA SER A 560 -7.63 7.50 2.05
C SER A 560 -6.75 7.95 0.88
N GLY A 561 -6.84 7.24 -0.25
CA GLY A 561 -6.18 7.65 -1.49
C GLY A 561 -6.94 8.78 -2.18
N ARG A 562 -6.21 9.76 -2.74
CA ARG A 562 -6.75 10.74 -3.69
C ARG A 562 -6.41 10.30 -5.10
N ILE A 563 -7.40 10.15 -5.95
CA ILE A 563 -7.23 9.80 -7.36
C ILE A 563 -6.78 11.03 -8.13
N LEU A 564 -5.72 10.90 -8.90
CA LEU A 564 -5.13 11.96 -9.73
C LEU A 564 -5.36 11.72 -11.22
N LEU A 565 -5.55 10.46 -11.63
CA LEU A 565 -5.82 10.07 -13.00
C LEU A 565 -6.61 8.77 -13.02
N ALA A 566 -7.75 8.78 -13.70
CA ALA A 566 -8.59 7.59 -13.87
C ALA A 566 -9.44 7.71 -15.14
N ALA A 567 -10.04 6.62 -15.57
CA ALA A 567 -11.04 6.60 -16.63
C ALA A 567 -12.17 5.64 -16.26
N GLN A 568 -13.37 5.90 -16.78
CA GLN A 568 -14.52 5.02 -16.60
C GLN A 568 -14.31 3.70 -17.34
N ILE A 569 -14.68 2.59 -16.70
CA ILE A 569 -14.77 1.25 -17.28
C ILE A 569 -16.17 0.70 -17.00
N THR A 570 -16.69 -0.11 -17.88
CA THR A 570 -18.01 -0.73 -17.72
C THR A 570 -17.90 -2.11 -17.06
N GLU A 571 -18.98 -2.54 -16.37
CA GLU A 571 -19.05 -3.88 -15.80
C GLU A 571 -18.91 -4.96 -16.88
N GLY A 572 -19.54 -4.75 -18.05
CA GLY A 572 -19.46 -5.69 -19.17
C GLY A 572 -18.03 -5.84 -19.75
N GLU A 573 -17.22 -4.77 -19.74
CA GLU A 573 -15.80 -4.84 -20.09
C GLU A 573 -15.02 -5.63 -19.05
N ILE A 574 -15.27 -5.38 -17.75
CA ILE A 574 -14.64 -6.13 -16.65
C ILE A 574 -14.97 -7.61 -16.78
N GLU A 575 -16.23 -7.96 -16.97
CA GLU A 575 -16.67 -9.36 -17.10
C GLU A 575 -16.06 -10.08 -18.30
N ARG A 576 -15.89 -9.38 -19.43
CA ARG A 576 -15.36 -9.97 -20.66
C ARG A 576 -13.85 -10.14 -20.63
N HIS A 577 -13.12 -9.11 -20.18
CA HIS A 577 -11.67 -9.07 -20.31
C HIS A 577 -10.91 -9.54 -19.06
N PHE A 578 -11.60 -9.64 -17.92
CA PHE A 578 -11.03 -10.16 -16.67
C PHE A 578 -11.76 -11.40 -16.16
N ALA A 579 -12.45 -12.15 -17.04
CA ALA A 579 -13.23 -13.33 -16.70
C ALA A 579 -12.44 -14.37 -15.89
N GLU A 580 -11.16 -14.58 -16.22
CA GLU A 580 -10.26 -15.51 -15.54
C GLU A 580 -9.89 -15.09 -14.11
N HIS A 581 -10.08 -13.81 -13.78
CA HIS A 581 -9.80 -13.25 -12.46
C HIS A 581 -11.07 -13.06 -11.62
N ILE A 582 -12.25 -13.41 -12.18
CA ILE A 582 -13.52 -13.32 -11.49
C ILE A 582 -13.83 -14.64 -10.80
N GLU A 583 -13.82 -14.62 -9.49
CA GLU A 583 -14.18 -15.76 -8.67
C GLU A 583 -15.65 -15.73 -8.31
N SER A 584 -16.31 -16.90 -8.32
CA SER A 584 -17.65 -17.08 -7.77
C SER A 584 -17.55 -17.83 -6.46
N ALA A 585 -17.97 -17.19 -5.38
CA ALA A 585 -18.01 -17.78 -4.06
C ALA A 585 -19.42 -17.79 -3.51
N ASP A 586 -19.85 -18.94 -3.03
CA ASP A 586 -21.11 -19.07 -2.29
C ASP A 586 -20.82 -18.82 -0.80
N GLU A 587 -21.41 -17.79 -0.25
CA GLU A 587 -21.29 -17.41 1.14
C GLU A 587 -22.59 -17.70 1.89
N ILE A 588 -22.49 -18.47 2.96
CA ILE A 588 -23.62 -18.72 3.86
C ILE A 588 -23.30 -18.00 5.17
N SER A 589 -24.23 -17.21 5.62
CA SER A 589 -24.10 -16.44 6.87
C SER A 589 -25.40 -16.44 7.67
N PHE A 590 -25.29 -16.23 8.97
CA PHE A 590 -26.44 -16.07 9.86
C PHE A 590 -26.90 -14.61 9.91
N ASP A 591 -28.13 -14.37 9.52
CA ASP A 591 -28.78 -13.07 9.66
C ASP A 591 -29.45 -12.95 11.03
N ARG A 592 -28.88 -12.13 11.90
CA ARG A 592 -29.40 -11.87 13.24
C ARG A 592 -30.79 -11.24 13.25
N GLY A 593 -31.12 -10.42 12.23
CA GLY A 593 -32.44 -9.78 12.15
C GLY A 593 -33.55 -10.76 11.81
N ALA A 594 -33.26 -11.67 10.87
CA ALA A 594 -34.19 -12.70 10.44
C ALA A 594 -34.10 -13.97 11.31
N MET A 595 -33.07 -14.10 12.17
CA MET A 595 -32.73 -15.33 12.91
C MET A 595 -32.69 -16.55 11.99
N ALA A 596 -32.06 -16.41 10.83
CA ALA A 596 -32.07 -17.42 9.78
C ALA A 596 -30.75 -17.37 8.98
N LEU A 597 -30.45 -18.46 8.32
CA LEU A 597 -29.35 -18.51 7.36
C LEU A 597 -29.72 -17.79 6.06
N ARG A 598 -28.74 -17.10 5.48
CA ARG A 598 -28.81 -16.57 4.13
C ARG A 598 -27.64 -17.08 3.32
N ALA A 599 -27.92 -17.58 2.15
CA ALA A 599 -26.92 -17.94 1.16
C ALA A 599 -26.92 -16.90 0.04
N ARG A 600 -25.71 -16.46 -0.35
CA ARG A 600 -25.50 -15.53 -1.44
C ARG A 600 -24.38 -16.04 -2.31
N ARG A 601 -24.56 -16.00 -3.60
CA ARG A 601 -23.48 -16.15 -4.56
C ARG A 601 -22.91 -14.77 -4.84
N LYS A 602 -21.64 -14.57 -4.52
CA LYS A 602 -20.90 -13.37 -4.85
C LYS A 602 -19.98 -13.67 -6.02
N ARG A 603 -20.03 -12.81 -7.05
CA ARG A 603 -19.00 -12.78 -8.08
C ARG A 603 -18.07 -11.64 -7.73
N VAL A 604 -16.80 -11.94 -7.57
CA VAL A 604 -15.81 -10.98 -7.09
C VAL A 604 -14.62 -10.89 -8.05
N LEU A 605 -14.18 -9.68 -8.34
CA LEU A 605 -12.88 -9.41 -8.92
C LEU A 605 -11.96 -8.98 -7.76
N HIS A 606 -11.18 -9.93 -7.23
CA HIS A 606 -10.39 -9.73 -6.00
C HIS A 606 -11.26 -9.18 -4.85
N ALA A 607 -11.01 -7.93 -4.40
CA ALA A 607 -11.81 -7.31 -3.32
C ALA A 607 -13.11 -6.62 -3.79
N ILE A 608 -13.38 -6.56 -5.09
CA ILE A 608 -14.58 -5.92 -5.64
C ILE A 608 -15.69 -6.96 -5.83
N THR A 609 -16.81 -6.77 -5.16
CA THR A 609 -18.02 -7.54 -5.47
C THR A 609 -18.66 -6.96 -6.73
N LEU A 610 -18.73 -7.72 -7.81
CA LEU A 610 -19.41 -7.33 -9.04
C LEU A 610 -20.91 -7.53 -8.91
N SER A 611 -21.34 -8.72 -8.52
CA SER A 611 -22.75 -9.04 -8.34
C SER A 611 -22.99 -9.93 -7.13
N GLU A 612 -24.19 -9.83 -6.54
CA GLU A 612 -24.67 -10.72 -5.50
C GLU A 612 -26.01 -11.31 -5.93
N ALA A 613 -26.13 -12.62 -5.87
CA ALA A 613 -27.38 -13.32 -6.09
C ALA A 613 -27.78 -14.08 -4.81
N THR A 614 -29.04 -13.96 -4.40
CA THR A 614 -29.57 -14.76 -3.29
C THR A 614 -29.74 -16.20 -3.75
N LEU A 615 -29.21 -17.14 -2.97
CA LEU A 615 -29.35 -18.56 -3.19
C LEU A 615 -30.29 -19.17 -2.14
N ALA A 616 -30.92 -20.27 -2.50
CA ALA A 616 -31.58 -21.12 -1.52
C ALA A 616 -30.51 -21.77 -0.62
N VAL A 617 -30.74 -21.76 0.68
CA VAL A 617 -29.90 -22.49 1.64
C VAL A 617 -30.23 -23.97 1.55
N SER A 618 -29.26 -24.77 1.19
CA SER A 618 -29.41 -26.24 1.27
C SER A 618 -28.94 -26.72 2.63
N PRO A 619 -29.80 -27.44 3.39
CA PRO A 619 -29.42 -28.01 4.67
C PRO A 619 -28.23 -28.96 4.56
N SER A 620 -27.25 -28.79 5.44
CA SER A 620 -26.07 -29.64 5.58
C SER A 620 -25.52 -29.53 7.00
N GLU A 621 -24.52 -30.32 7.33
CA GLU A 621 -23.85 -30.23 8.62
C GLU A 621 -23.16 -28.85 8.81
N ASP A 622 -22.56 -28.30 7.76
CA ASP A 622 -21.92 -26.98 7.81
C ASP A 622 -22.95 -25.87 8.04
N THR A 623 -24.08 -25.92 7.34
CA THR A 623 -25.17 -24.95 7.56
C THR A 623 -25.77 -25.07 8.96
N ALA A 624 -25.90 -26.29 9.49
CA ALA A 624 -26.36 -26.51 10.86
C ALA A 624 -25.38 -25.91 11.89
N ARG A 625 -24.07 -26.02 11.66
CA ARG A 625 -23.04 -25.36 12.51
C ARG A 625 -23.15 -23.84 12.45
N ILE A 626 -23.25 -23.25 11.26
CA ILE A 626 -23.40 -21.81 11.10
C ILE A 626 -24.68 -21.31 11.80
N LEU A 627 -25.79 -22.08 11.69
CA LEU A 627 -27.04 -21.77 12.37
C LEU A 627 -26.86 -21.86 13.87
N ALA A 628 -26.26 -22.94 14.39
CA ALA A 628 -26.00 -23.13 15.81
C ALA A 628 -25.15 -21.99 16.39
N ASP A 629 -24.03 -21.66 15.76
CA ASP A 629 -23.16 -20.57 16.19
C ASP A 629 -23.87 -19.20 16.17
N GLY A 630 -24.70 -18.97 15.16
CA GLY A 630 -25.50 -17.76 15.06
C GLY A 630 -26.56 -17.66 16.16
N LEU A 631 -27.26 -18.77 16.47
CA LEU A 631 -28.26 -18.83 17.51
C LEU A 631 -27.64 -18.69 18.92
N ILE A 632 -26.50 -19.32 19.15
CA ILE A 632 -25.72 -19.17 20.37
C ILE A 632 -25.29 -17.72 20.59
N ALA A 633 -24.74 -17.10 19.55
CA ALA A 633 -24.36 -15.69 19.62
C ALA A 633 -25.52 -14.70 19.77
N ALA A 634 -26.73 -15.13 19.44
CA ALA A 634 -27.96 -14.38 19.67
C ALA A 634 -28.55 -14.62 21.10
N GLY A 635 -28.14 -15.67 21.78
CA GLY A 635 -28.56 -16.06 23.14
C GLY A 635 -29.38 -17.36 23.18
N LEU A 636 -28.96 -18.29 24.02
CA LEU A 636 -29.68 -19.59 24.22
C LEU A 636 -31.11 -19.43 24.77
N ASP A 637 -31.39 -18.33 25.45
CA ASP A 637 -32.71 -17.96 25.95
C ASP A 637 -33.75 -17.74 24.85
N ARG A 638 -33.29 -17.41 23.63
CA ARG A 638 -34.15 -17.21 22.44
C ARG A 638 -34.63 -18.50 21.82
N LEU A 639 -34.00 -19.62 22.13
CA LEU A 639 -34.44 -20.92 21.64
C LEU A 639 -35.83 -21.26 22.20
N PRO A 640 -36.67 -21.99 21.45
CA PRO A 640 -38.06 -22.31 21.86
C PRO A 640 -38.11 -23.41 22.93
N TRP A 641 -37.60 -23.10 24.13
CA TRP A 641 -37.59 -24.03 25.26
C TRP A 641 -38.98 -24.37 25.73
N SER A 642 -39.34 -25.65 25.79
CA SER A 642 -40.52 -26.10 26.52
C SER A 642 -40.31 -26.03 28.05
N LYS A 643 -41.39 -25.87 28.82
CA LYS A 643 -41.31 -25.95 30.28
C LYS A 643 -40.74 -27.29 30.76
N ALA A 644 -41.08 -28.37 30.06
CA ALA A 644 -40.57 -29.70 30.36
C ALA A 644 -39.05 -29.79 30.10
N ALA A 645 -38.56 -29.24 29.02
CA ALA A 645 -37.11 -29.21 28.73
C ALA A 645 -36.31 -28.38 29.74
N LYS A 646 -36.84 -27.24 30.18
CA LYS A 646 -36.23 -26.44 31.24
C LYS A 646 -36.19 -27.24 32.55
N GLN A 647 -37.34 -27.77 33.01
CA GLN A 647 -37.41 -28.58 34.23
C GLN A 647 -36.45 -29.79 34.13
N TRP A 648 -36.37 -30.42 32.97
CA TRP A 648 -35.45 -31.55 32.76
C TRP A 648 -33.99 -31.13 32.93
N ARG A 649 -33.63 -30.01 32.36
CA ARG A 649 -32.30 -29.41 32.50
C ARG A 649 -31.99 -29.10 33.98
N ASP A 650 -32.91 -28.47 34.68
CA ASP A 650 -32.74 -28.09 36.08
C ASP A 650 -32.58 -29.32 36.99
N ARG A 651 -33.31 -30.39 36.72
CA ARG A 651 -33.17 -31.67 37.42
C ARG A 651 -31.79 -32.30 37.23
N VAL A 652 -31.24 -32.26 36.00
CA VAL A 652 -29.88 -32.76 35.71
C VAL A 652 -28.83 -31.89 36.41
N MET A 653 -28.97 -30.58 36.32
CA MET A 653 -28.05 -29.64 36.98
C MET A 653 -28.12 -29.75 38.50
N PHE A 654 -29.29 -30.00 39.05
CA PHE A 654 -29.44 -30.29 40.48
C PHE A 654 -28.64 -31.53 40.89
N LEU A 655 -28.75 -32.63 40.18
CA LEU A 655 -27.99 -33.85 40.49
C LEU A 655 -26.48 -33.65 40.24
N ARG A 656 -26.08 -32.87 39.22
CA ARG A 656 -24.71 -32.49 39.02
C ARG A 656 -24.13 -31.73 40.21
N LYS A 657 -24.91 -30.81 40.80
CA LYS A 657 -24.50 -30.09 42.00
C LYS A 657 -24.37 -31.02 43.22
N ALA A 658 -25.19 -32.05 43.29
CA ALA A 658 -25.20 -32.99 44.39
C ALA A 658 -24.15 -34.11 44.29
N GLU A 659 -23.82 -34.54 43.08
CA GLU A 659 -22.99 -35.74 42.80
C GLU A 659 -21.78 -35.50 41.89
N GLY A 660 -21.56 -34.25 41.46
CA GLY A 660 -20.39 -33.87 40.66
C GLY A 660 -20.50 -34.31 39.20
N ASP A 661 -19.31 -34.49 38.55
CA ASP A 661 -19.17 -34.71 37.12
C ASP A 661 -19.73 -36.04 36.58
N ASN A 662 -20.34 -36.85 37.43
CA ASN A 662 -21.11 -38.00 36.95
C ASN A 662 -22.32 -37.60 36.12
N TRP A 663 -22.79 -36.37 36.26
CA TRP A 663 -23.88 -35.80 35.48
C TRP A 663 -23.34 -34.77 34.48
N PRO A 664 -23.85 -34.70 33.22
CA PRO A 664 -23.38 -33.73 32.23
C PRO A 664 -23.62 -32.30 32.68
N ASP A 665 -22.73 -31.42 32.26
CA ASP A 665 -22.90 -30.00 32.42
C ASP A 665 -23.90 -29.48 31.38
N LEU A 666 -25.07 -29.07 31.86
CA LEU A 666 -26.12 -28.44 31.06
C LEU A 666 -26.31 -26.96 31.41
N SER A 667 -25.32 -26.33 32.04
CA SER A 667 -25.27 -24.87 32.14
C SER A 667 -25.20 -24.25 30.74
N ASP A 668 -25.41 -22.94 30.63
CA ASP A 668 -25.29 -22.29 29.33
C ASP A 668 -23.87 -22.45 28.74
N GLU A 669 -22.84 -22.31 29.55
CA GLU A 669 -21.45 -22.57 29.18
C GLU A 669 -21.23 -24.03 28.75
N GLY A 670 -21.79 -25.00 29.51
CA GLY A 670 -21.69 -26.43 29.20
C GLY A 670 -22.38 -26.78 27.88
N LEU A 671 -23.56 -26.22 27.63
CA LEU A 671 -24.29 -26.40 26.37
C LEU A 671 -23.61 -25.76 25.19
N ILE A 672 -23.02 -24.55 25.35
CA ILE A 672 -22.23 -23.88 24.30
C ILE A 672 -20.98 -24.70 23.96
N ALA A 673 -20.27 -25.18 24.97
CA ALA A 673 -19.06 -25.99 24.77
C ALA A 673 -19.34 -27.30 24.03
N ARG A 674 -20.55 -27.85 24.18
CA ARG A 674 -20.98 -29.13 23.59
C ARG A 674 -21.96 -28.95 22.43
N ARG A 675 -22.03 -27.77 21.81
CA ARG A 675 -23.02 -27.47 20.74
C ARG A 675 -23.02 -28.49 19.60
N ASP A 676 -21.87 -29.04 19.28
CA ASP A 676 -21.72 -30.04 18.21
C ASP A 676 -22.36 -31.40 18.58
N ASP A 677 -22.55 -31.70 19.90
CA ASP A 677 -23.12 -32.96 20.36
C ASP A 677 -24.66 -32.95 20.40
N TRP A 678 -25.28 -31.77 20.56
CA TRP A 678 -26.72 -31.68 20.76
C TRP A 678 -27.44 -30.74 19.81
N LEU A 679 -26.92 -29.48 19.64
CA LEU A 679 -27.62 -28.47 18.88
C LEU A 679 -27.42 -28.67 17.38
N VAL A 680 -26.18 -28.86 16.92
CA VAL A 680 -25.89 -29.06 15.49
C VAL A 680 -26.66 -30.22 14.88
N PRO A 681 -26.74 -31.44 15.52
CA PRO A 681 -27.57 -32.53 14.99
C PRO A 681 -29.06 -32.21 14.92
N ALA A 682 -29.57 -31.41 15.86
CA ALA A 682 -30.99 -31.02 15.89
C ALA A 682 -31.34 -29.97 14.82
N LEU A 683 -30.32 -29.33 14.23
CA LEU A 683 -30.42 -28.27 13.22
C LEU A 683 -30.12 -28.73 11.80
N TYR A 684 -29.84 -30.01 11.58
CA TYR A 684 -29.38 -30.52 10.29
C TYR A 684 -30.32 -30.18 9.12
N ASP A 685 -31.64 -30.23 9.37
CA ASP A 685 -32.69 -29.92 8.36
C ASP A 685 -33.28 -28.52 8.52
N LYS A 686 -32.72 -27.67 9.36
CA LYS A 686 -33.25 -26.35 9.71
C LYS A 686 -32.39 -25.25 9.08
N ILE A 687 -33.02 -24.15 8.72
CA ILE A 687 -32.33 -22.95 8.19
C ILE A 687 -32.65 -21.68 8.96
N ALA A 688 -33.61 -21.76 9.91
CA ALA A 688 -34.05 -20.61 10.70
C ALA A 688 -34.52 -21.02 12.09
N LEU A 689 -34.50 -20.09 13.03
CA LEU A 689 -35.04 -20.28 14.40
C LEU A 689 -36.50 -20.76 14.40
N LYS A 690 -37.32 -20.22 13.50
CA LYS A 690 -38.75 -20.59 13.37
C LYS A 690 -38.98 -22.05 12.97
N ASP A 691 -37.97 -22.71 12.39
CA ASP A 691 -38.04 -24.10 11.94
C ASP A 691 -37.77 -25.08 13.11
N ILE A 692 -37.34 -24.58 14.26
CA ILE A 692 -37.00 -25.35 15.43
C ILE A 692 -38.24 -25.49 16.33
N SER A 693 -38.70 -26.69 16.53
CA SER A 693 -39.78 -26.94 17.47
C SER A 693 -39.24 -27.11 18.89
N PRO A 694 -40.09 -26.90 19.92
CA PRO A 694 -39.74 -27.25 21.29
C PRO A 694 -39.40 -28.73 21.48
N GLY A 695 -39.94 -29.61 20.63
CA GLY A 695 -39.66 -31.05 20.63
C GLY A 695 -38.22 -31.33 20.21
N ASP A 696 -37.76 -30.68 19.12
CA ASP A 696 -36.42 -30.87 18.63
C ASP A 696 -35.36 -30.59 19.71
N LEU A 697 -35.58 -29.52 20.51
CA LEU A 697 -34.67 -29.17 21.60
C LEU A 697 -34.75 -30.14 22.77
N SER A 698 -35.96 -30.63 23.07
CA SER A 698 -36.12 -31.61 24.13
C SER A 698 -35.43 -32.91 23.80
N ASP A 699 -35.56 -33.37 22.55
CA ASP A 699 -34.92 -34.60 22.08
C ASP A 699 -33.40 -34.45 22.03
N ALA A 700 -32.91 -33.28 21.58
CA ALA A 700 -31.50 -32.95 21.55
C ALA A 700 -30.85 -32.93 22.95
N LEU A 701 -31.51 -32.31 23.93
CA LEU A 701 -31.06 -32.36 25.33
C LEU A 701 -31.05 -33.75 25.92
N MET A 702 -32.12 -34.51 25.67
CA MET A 702 -32.21 -35.88 26.18
C MET A 702 -31.15 -36.79 25.61
N ALA A 703 -30.66 -36.51 24.37
CA ALA A 703 -29.55 -37.23 23.77
C ALA A 703 -28.20 -37.04 24.51
N LEU A 704 -28.03 -35.95 25.23
CA LEU A 704 -26.83 -35.68 26.03
C LEU A 704 -26.72 -36.56 27.26
N LEU A 705 -27.85 -37.17 27.70
CA LEU A 705 -27.88 -38.06 28.87
C LEU A 705 -28.01 -39.52 28.41
N PRO A 706 -27.09 -40.43 28.79
CA PRO A 706 -27.21 -41.86 28.52
C PRO A 706 -28.57 -42.42 29.03
N TRP A 707 -29.14 -43.34 28.27
CA TRP A 707 -30.49 -43.86 28.58
C TRP A 707 -30.60 -44.47 30.00
N GLU A 708 -29.52 -45.09 30.45
CA GLU A 708 -29.42 -45.67 31.80
C GLU A 708 -29.55 -44.61 32.92
N MET A 709 -29.04 -43.45 32.68
CA MET A 709 -29.09 -42.32 33.60
C MET A 709 -30.49 -41.66 33.65
N ARG A 710 -31.31 -41.82 32.60
CA ARG A 710 -32.66 -41.23 32.57
C ARG A 710 -33.57 -41.85 33.64
N ALA A 711 -33.53 -43.18 33.78
CA ALA A 711 -34.28 -43.88 34.83
C ALA A 711 -33.79 -43.47 36.24
N ARG A 712 -32.52 -43.20 36.37
CA ARG A 712 -31.95 -42.71 37.62
C ARG A 712 -32.36 -41.25 37.88
N LEU A 713 -32.37 -40.38 36.84
CA LEU A 713 -32.90 -39.01 36.96
C LEU A 713 -34.34 -38.98 37.47
N ASP A 714 -35.21 -39.82 36.90
CA ASP A 714 -36.63 -39.87 37.29
C ASP A 714 -36.84 -40.35 38.71
N ARG A 715 -35.96 -41.21 39.18
CA ARG A 715 -36.07 -41.75 40.59
C ARG A 715 -35.46 -40.76 41.59
N GLU A 716 -34.31 -40.13 41.27
CA GLU A 716 -33.53 -39.32 42.22
C GLU A 716 -33.86 -37.83 42.17
N ALA A 717 -34.32 -37.33 41.06
CA ALA A 717 -34.85 -35.97 40.91
C ALA A 717 -36.23 -36.00 40.22
N PRO A 718 -37.28 -36.53 40.87
CA PRO A 718 -38.61 -36.67 40.28
C PRO A 718 -39.18 -35.29 39.90
N THR A 719 -40.06 -35.27 38.91
CA THR A 719 -40.72 -34.02 38.48
C THR A 719 -41.75 -33.54 39.50
N HIS A 720 -42.27 -34.42 40.25
CA HIS A 720 -43.35 -34.14 41.20
C HIS A 720 -43.17 -34.92 42.54
N PHE A 721 -43.67 -34.35 43.57
CA PHE A 721 -43.85 -35.04 44.87
C PHE A 721 -45.30 -35.43 45.08
N GLU A 722 -45.51 -36.64 45.48
CA GLU A 722 -46.87 -37.14 45.87
C GLU A 722 -47.09 -36.92 47.37
N ALA A 723 -47.95 -35.97 47.64
CA ALA A 723 -48.38 -35.75 49.06
C ALA A 723 -49.19 -36.90 49.61
N PRO A 724 -49.30 -37.08 50.98
CA PRO A 724 -50.10 -38.11 51.61
C PRO A 724 -51.59 -38.14 51.22
N THR A 725 -52.06 -37.05 50.61
CA THR A 725 -53.46 -36.96 50.09
C THR A 725 -53.57 -37.54 48.67
N GLY A 726 -52.45 -37.94 48.02
CA GLY A 726 -52.42 -38.33 46.65
C GLY A 726 -52.40 -37.10 45.70
N SER A 727 -52.12 -35.84 46.17
CA SER A 727 -51.92 -34.68 45.39
C SER A 727 -50.53 -34.77 44.79
N VAL A 728 -50.42 -34.51 43.47
CA VAL A 728 -49.16 -34.48 42.74
C VAL A 728 -48.70 -33.02 42.59
N LEU A 729 -47.62 -32.69 43.26
CA LEU A 729 -47.07 -31.32 43.37
C LEU A 729 -45.80 -31.22 42.61
N ALA A 730 -45.69 -30.25 41.68
CA ALA A 730 -44.49 -30.04 40.92
C ALA A 730 -43.32 -29.57 41.81
N ILE A 731 -42.12 -30.11 41.56
CA ILE A 731 -40.92 -29.70 42.28
C ILE A 731 -40.23 -28.62 41.41
N ASP A 732 -40.03 -27.46 42.02
CA ASP A 732 -39.27 -26.37 41.44
C ASP A 732 -37.79 -26.56 41.82
N TYR A 733 -36.97 -26.85 40.78
CA TYR A 733 -35.54 -27.06 40.91
C TYR A 733 -34.72 -25.77 40.68
N GLU A 734 -35.34 -24.68 40.16
CA GLU A 734 -34.73 -23.37 39.96
C GLU A 734 -34.69 -22.51 41.23
N ALA A 735 -35.50 -22.87 42.25
CA ALA A 735 -35.62 -22.10 43.48
C ALA A 735 -34.24 -21.92 44.15
N GLU A 736 -33.85 -20.67 44.49
CA GLU A 736 -32.54 -20.34 45.10
C GLU A 736 -32.24 -21.18 46.37
N GLN A 737 -33.28 -21.51 47.11
CA GLN A 737 -33.17 -22.27 48.37
C GLN A 737 -33.02 -23.78 48.14
N GLY A 738 -33.03 -24.26 46.88
CA GLY A 738 -33.02 -25.68 46.53
C GLY A 738 -34.39 -26.21 46.13
N PRO A 739 -34.50 -27.51 45.78
CA PRO A 739 -35.74 -28.11 45.29
C PRO A 739 -36.91 -27.83 46.15
N THR A 740 -37.89 -27.06 45.66
CA THR A 740 -39.00 -26.51 46.47
C THR A 740 -40.33 -27.06 46.02
N ILE A 741 -41.17 -27.36 46.94
CA ILE A 741 -42.57 -27.61 46.66
C ILE A 741 -43.48 -26.69 47.50
N ALA A 742 -44.50 -26.15 46.85
CA ALA A 742 -45.53 -25.36 47.51
C ALA A 742 -46.73 -26.26 47.82
N VAL A 743 -47.01 -26.41 49.06
CA VAL A 743 -47.97 -27.37 49.52
C VAL A 743 -48.83 -26.85 50.69
N ARG A 744 -50.12 -27.11 50.67
CA ARG A 744 -50.98 -26.73 51.76
C ARG A 744 -50.71 -27.58 52.97
N LEU A 745 -50.66 -27.00 54.16
CA LEU A 745 -50.35 -27.64 55.42
C LEU A 745 -51.14 -28.94 55.67
N GLN A 746 -52.44 -28.93 55.37
CA GLN A 746 -53.32 -30.07 55.62
C GLN A 746 -53.05 -31.26 54.67
N GLU A 747 -52.36 -31.08 53.59
CA GLU A 747 -52.00 -32.16 52.68
C GLU A 747 -50.79 -32.95 53.17
N LEU A 748 -50.03 -32.40 54.13
CA LEU A 748 -48.87 -33.04 54.75
C LEU A 748 -49.19 -33.66 56.15
N PHE A 749 -50.41 -33.53 56.66
CA PHE A 749 -50.77 -34.16 57.93
C PHE A 749 -50.53 -35.69 57.89
N GLY A 750 -50.09 -36.27 59.02
CA GLY A 750 -49.67 -37.66 59.10
C GLY A 750 -48.26 -37.96 58.56
N LEU A 751 -47.59 -37.01 57.95
CA LEU A 751 -46.21 -37.19 57.46
C LEU A 751 -45.19 -36.90 58.57
N ASN A 752 -44.54 -37.97 59.07
CA ASN A 752 -43.63 -37.96 60.20
C ASN A 752 -42.14 -37.86 59.77
N THR A 753 -41.91 -37.98 58.52
CA THR A 753 -40.59 -37.89 57.94
C THR A 753 -40.55 -36.71 56.98
N HIS A 754 -39.41 -36.00 56.94
CA HIS A 754 -39.24 -34.92 55.96
C HIS A 754 -39.03 -35.51 54.60
N PRO A 755 -39.75 -35.05 53.53
CA PRO A 755 -39.56 -35.54 52.21
C PRO A 755 -38.20 -35.15 51.67
N SER A 756 -37.51 -36.07 51.01
CA SER A 756 -36.15 -35.88 50.44
C SER A 756 -36.04 -36.54 49.07
N ILE A 757 -35.16 -36.04 48.30
CA ILE A 757 -34.79 -36.52 46.95
C ILE A 757 -33.30 -36.85 46.88
N ALA A 758 -32.78 -37.21 45.72
CA ALA A 758 -31.36 -37.59 45.49
C ALA A 758 -30.96 -38.76 46.43
N ALA A 759 -31.79 -39.85 46.42
CA ALA A 759 -31.57 -40.99 47.24
C ALA A 759 -31.58 -40.65 48.78
N GLY A 760 -32.34 -39.66 49.18
CA GLY A 760 -32.46 -39.23 50.60
C GLY A 760 -31.40 -38.19 51.02
N LYS A 761 -30.49 -37.77 50.15
CA LYS A 761 -29.38 -36.84 50.45
C LYS A 761 -29.82 -35.38 50.58
N VAL A 762 -30.86 -34.98 49.83
CA VAL A 762 -31.32 -33.61 49.79
C VAL A 762 -32.73 -33.46 50.25
N PRO A 763 -32.98 -32.76 51.38
CA PRO A 763 -34.34 -32.47 51.87
C PRO A 763 -34.99 -31.46 50.88
N LEU A 764 -36.27 -31.70 50.55
CA LEU A 764 -37.10 -30.75 49.83
C LEU A 764 -37.38 -29.53 50.71
N VAL A 765 -37.35 -28.37 50.06
CA VAL A 765 -37.82 -27.15 50.70
C VAL A 765 -39.34 -27.12 50.60
N LEU A 766 -39.98 -27.10 51.73
CA LEU A 766 -41.46 -27.07 51.82
C LEU A 766 -41.85 -25.59 51.98
N GLU A 767 -42.47 -25.01 50.96
CA GLU A 767 -43.19 -23.76 51.08
C GLU A 767 -44.65 -24.13 51.58
N LEU A 768 -44.85 -24.00 52.86
CA LEU A 768 -46.12 -24.35 53.50
C LEU A 768 -47.10 -23.23 53.18
N LEU A 769 -48.24 -23.64 52.61
CA LEU A 769 -49.33 -22.75 52.25
C LEU A 769 -50.53 -22.89 53.23
N SER A 770 -51.17 -21.73 53.46
CA SER A 770 -52.47 -21.68 54.12
C SER A 770 -53.54 -22.37 53.27
N PRO A 771 -54.76 -22.68 53.89
CA PRO A 771 -55.86 -23.20 53.11
C PRO A 771 -56.26 -22.39 51.87
N ALA A 772 -55.92 -21.07 51.82
CA ALA A 772 -56.18 -20.21 50.72
C ALA A 772 -54.92 -20.00 49.82
N GLN A 773 -53.98 -20.94 49.86
CA GLN A 773 -52.78 -20.97 49.05
C GLN A 773 -51.84 -19.76 49.22
N ARG A 774 -51.79 -19.17 50.42
CA ARG A 774 -50.87 -18.12 50.76
C ARG A 774 -49.64 -18.64 51.49
N PRO A 775 -48.42 -18.23 51.20
CA PRO A 775 -47.25 -18.68 51.93
C PRO A 775 -47.40 -18.37 53.43
N VAL A 776 -47.02 -19.34 54.22
CA VAL A 776 -47.11 -19.28 55.73
C VAL A 776 -45.70 -19.41 56.30
N GLN A 777 -44.98 -20.42 55.88
CA GLN A 777 -43.66 -20.73 56.37
C GLN A 777 -42.89 -21.57 55.32
N VAL A 778 -41.60 -21.45 55.34
CA VAL A 778 -40.72 -22.32 54.60
C VAL A 778 -39.94 -23.17 55.59
N THR A 779 -39.83 -24.48 55.30
CA THR A 779 -39.16 -25.44 56.24
C THR A 779 -38.41 -26.52 55.46
N ARG A 780 -37.29 -26.95 56.00
CA ARG A 780 -36.53 -28.15 55.59
C ARG A 780 -36.57 -29.24 56.68
N ASP A 781 -37.32 -29.03 57.67
CA ASP A 781 -37.57 -30.00 58.76
C ASP A 781 -39.04 -29.96 59.11
N LEU A 782 -39.83 -30.83 58.47
CA LEU A 782 -41.24 -30.95 58.71
C LEU A 782 -41.58 -31.48 60.13
N PRO A 783 -40.90 -32.56 60.66
CA PRO A 783 -41.07 -32.98 62.01
C PRO A 783 -40.74 -31.94 63.08
N GLY A 784 -39.64 -31.11 62.82
CA GLY A 784 -39.30 -29.97 63.69
C GLY A 784 -40.37 -28.88 63.64
N PHE A 785 -40.94 -28.64 62.47
CA PHE A 785 -42.01 -27.67 62.27
C PHE A 785 -43.25 -28.13 63.04
N TRP A 786 -43.61 -29.42 62.93
CA TRP A 786 -44.74 -29.95 63.66
C TRP A 786 -44.63 -29.80 65.19
N ARG A 787 -43.48 -30.05 65.77
CA ARG A 787 -43.17 -29.92 67.18
C ARG A 787 -42.99 -28.49 67.67
N GLY A 788 -42.61 -27.61 66.80
CA GLY A 788 -42.27 -26.26 67.20
C GLY A 788 -43.22 -25.19 66.62
N SER A 789 -42.96 -24.66 65.48
CA SER A 789 -43.65 -23.50 64.90
C SER A 789 -45.10 -23.73 64.51
N TYR A 790 -45.51 -24.95 64.31
CA TYR A 790 -46.93 -25.30 63.99
C TYR A 790 -47.94 -24.74 64.97
N SER A 791 -47.71 -24.81 66.31
CA SER A 791 -48.59 -24.28 67.29
C SER A 791 -48.85 -22.77 67.13
N ALA A 792 -47.86 -22.01 66.84
CA ALA A 792 -47.98 -20.57 66.59
C ALA A 792 -48.71 -20.31 65.24
N VAL A 793 -48.43 -21.04 64.20
CA VAL A 793 -49.06 -20.94 62.84
C VAL A 793 -50.57 -21.33 63.01
N ARG A 794 -50.81 -22.36 63.72
CA ARG A 794 -52.20 -22.80 64.05
C ARG A 794 -52.99 -21.71 64.81
N SER A 795 -52.40 -21.11 65.84
CA SER A 795 -52.98 -20.00 66.59
C SER A 795 -53.34 -18.82 65.75
N ASP A 796 -52.45 -18.38 64.88
CA ASP A 796 -52.59 -17.21 63.95
C ASP A 796 -53.65 -17.52 62.88
N LEU A 797 -53.63 -18.70 62.26
CA LEU A 797 -54.49 -19.01 61.11
C LEU A 797 -55.88 -19.56 61.55
N ARG A 798 -56.03 -20.04 62.71
CA ARG A 798 -57.34 -20.55 63.23
C ARG A 798 -58.41 -19.46 63.26
N GLY A 799 -58.04 -18.27 63.59
CA GLY A 799 -58.95 -17.13 63.51
C GLY A 799 -59.38 -16.76 62.10
N ARG A 800 -58.52 -16.91 61.12
CA ARG A 800 -58.74 -16.59 59.68
C ARG A 800 -59.47 -17.73 58.94
N TYR A 801 -59.24 -18.99 59.38
CA TYR A 801 -59.79 -20.19 58.74
C TYR A 801 -60.45 -21.09 59.80
N PRO A 802 -61.53 -20.65 60.51
CA PRO A 802 -62.12 -21.34 61.65
C PRO A 802 -62.75 -22.70 61.29
N ARG A 803 -63.11 -22.91 60.05
CA ARG A 803 -63.66 -24.19 59.54
C ARG A 803 -62.61 -25.16 58.96
N HIS A 804 -61.35 -24.85 59.06
CA HIS A 804 -60.24 -25.69 58.61
C HIS A 804 -59.90 -26.66 59.80
N PRO A 805 -59.55 -27.91 59.47
CA PRO A 805 -59.04 -28.80 60.49
C PRO A 805 -57.71 -28.35 61.06
N TRP A 806 -57.63 -28.02 62.32
CA TRP A 806 -56.46 -27.65 63.07
C TRP A 806 -56.13 -28.64 64.16
N PRO A 807 -55.59 -29.87 63.82
CA PRO A 807 -55.31 -30.91 64.84
C PRO A 807 -54.31 -30.43 65.86
N ASP A 808 -54.39 -30.92 67.09
CA ASP A 808 -53.42 -30.66 68.13
C ASP A 808 -52.09 -31.35 67.82
N ASP A 809 -52.20 -32.56 67.27
CA ASP A 809 -51.03 -33.30 66.74
C ASP A 809 -51.14 -33.47 65.19
N PRO A 810 -50.48 -32.67 64.42
CA PRO A 810 -50.47 -32.74 62.93
C PRO A 810 -49.78 -34.00 62.43
N ALA A 811 -48.88 -34.60 63.22
CA ALA A 811 -48.06 -35.73 62.81
C ALA A 811 -48.89 -37.03 62.76
N SER A 812 -50.00 -37.13 63.57
CA SER A 812 -50.90 -38.26 63.57
C SER A 812 -52.24 -37.98 62.87
N ALA A 813 -52.47 -36.80 62.39
CA ALA A 813 -53.70 -36.36 61.77
C ALA A 813 -53.88 -36.89 60.33
N VAL A 814 -55.13 -37.11 59.94
CA VAL A 814 -55.51 -37.62 58.61
C VAL A 814 -55.35 -36.52 57.61
N PRO A 815 -54.50 -36.69 56.54
CA PRO A 815 -54.30 -35.71 55.51
C PRO A 815 -55.56 -35.45 54.69
N THR A 816 -55.74 -34.17 54.22
CA THR A 816 -57.00 -33.85 53.51
C THR A 816 -56.70 -32.80 52.43
N ARG A 817 -57.29 -32.95 51.23
CA ARG A 817 -57.26 -31.92 50.17
C ARG A 817 -58.21 -30.77 50.41
N ARG A 818 -59.21 -31.00 51.32
CA ARG A 818 -60.32 -30.08 51.57
C ARG A 818 -59.92 -29.03 52.60
N ALA A 819 -60.22 -27.77 52.28
CA ALA A 819 -60.07 -26.67 53.25
C ALA A 819 -61.17 -26.69 54.37
N LYS A 820 -62.22 -27.46 54.18
CA LYS A 820 -63.33 -27.62 55.12
C LYS A 820 -63.63 -29.10 55.38
N PRO A 821 -64.02 -29.51 56.58
CA PRO A 821 -64.46 -30.88 56.87
C PRO A 821 -65.70 -31.31 56.04
N ARG A 822 -65.91 -32.65 55.84
CA ARG A 822 -67.11 -33.11 55.19
C ARG A 822 -68.34 -32.82 56.13
N GLY A 823 -69.38 -32.14 55.61
CA GLY A 823 -70.61 -31.90 56.26
C GLY A 823 -70.75 -30.57 57.03
N THR A 824 -69.82 -29.55 56.76
CA THR A 824 -69.99 -28.23 57.34
C THR A 824 -70.11 -27.11 56.23
#